data_f09e305f3f6ed8dc4f429d1b1daf7773
#
_entry.id   f09e305f3f6ed8dc4f429d1b1daf7773
#
_cell.length_a   1.000
_cell.length_b   1.000
_cell.length_c   1.000
_cell.angle_alpha   90.00
_cell.angle_beta   90.00
_cell.angle_gamma   90.00
#
_symmetry.space_group_name_H-M   'P 1'
#
loop_
_entity.id
_entity.type
_entity.pdbx_description
1 polymer ?
#
loop_
_entity_poly.entity_id
_entity_poly.type
_entity_poly.pdbx_seq_one_letter_code
_entity_poly.pdbx_strand_id
1 'polypeptide(L)'
;MKFYLTIFPMFLSVAVSAETLGNAALSIEFGEASQGFGVKRIVNRIDGEVGFVRGSEQGVDFWALLFHSKDADGKVVEARVDNRAPTAKRRVESDGDSRKFIWEGLDLPGEKEVFDVVASVRLVGKNASSWEIEVRNRSSKWGLFETHYPYLRGVVEEGEADVMLPAQGLGARLYRKHRSADFLPAEDWNSPGWYPMVSAFMRDGSGLFVAPFDGRSRIKRLRFLKDHDLTFPTPVENAGVPGKAAAGPGFPVVVATYRGDWSEAAKIYRKWALRQKWCAKGPLATRKDAPKRMSESHAWLLCVGGPGGASNFVTKVKGRYPDAKFAVEWTQWGNQPFDVNYPEMLPAQRNVEKTMAYATSIDVPLMPYMNGRLWDTELCSWYYAKGDCTLGEDGKPNTEKYGPPHRSRTFGVMCPYARGWQESFGEYIVRLCDVTQCGIIYLDQIACSRAKPCFDPRHGHPLGGGSWWAEGNHRLLGPVHDILSKRNVPITSEGAAESWLDVIDGYLLACCPQETDIPFYTCVYGGYASYFGSYLAPQTEFVPYWAITARATAWGVEPGWYHSWPMDKGKERFGDALAYCARFREQAKEFLAYGHLVGEVRLAEEPKVFKTSWPNPMNGGANMVTGSFPEVMGTVWANVDDTKRAVILANMTGREQKVSFGQPFAGSAILAPNSLELIREK
;
A
#
# COMPACT_ATOMS: atom_id res chain seq x y z
N MET A 1 39.69 -24.75 -71.12
CA MET A 1 39.83 -24.43 -69.70
C MET A 1 38.72 -23.45 -69.32
N LYS A 2 37.62 -23.96 -68.76
CA LYS A 2 36.49 -23.14 -68.31
C LYS A 2 36.65 -22.92 -66.81
N PHE A 3 36.84 -21.66 -66.40
CA PHE A 3 36.79 -21.26 -64.99
C PHE A 3 35.34 -21.04 -64.54
N TYR A 4 34.90 -21.82 -63.55
CA TYR A 4 33.66 -21.60 -62.84
C TYR A 4 33.97 -20.64 -61.65
N LEU A 5 33.35 -19.47 -61.70
CA LEU A 5 33.34 -18.51 -60.59
C LEU A 5 32.21 -18.89 -59.65
N THR A 6 32.55 -19.46 -58.46
CA THR A 6 31.57 -19.77 -57.40
C THR A 6 31.38 -18.49 -56.59
N ILE A 7 30.20 -17.83 -56.74
CA ILE A 7 29.80 -16.72 -55.91
C ILE A 7 29.20 -17.30 -54.61
N PHE A 8 29.90 -17.14 -53.48
CA PHE A 8 29.33 -17.36 -52.18
C PHE A 8 28.44 -16.17 -51.84
N PRO A 9 27.15 -16.37 -51.41
CA PRO A 9 26.37 -15.27 -50.89
C PRO A 9 26.92 -14.89 -49.50
N MET A 10 27.52 -13.73 -49.41
CA MET A 10 27.86 -13.09 -48.15
C MET A 10 26.55 -12.73 -47.44
N PHE A 11 26.11 -13.52 -46.47
CA PHE A 11 25.09 -13.07 -45.54
C PHE A 11 25.65 -11.92 -44.71
N LEU A 12 25.33 -10.68 -45.06
CA LEU A 12 25.49 -9.56 -44.16
C LEU A 12 24.55 -9.81 -42.98
N SER A 13 25.10 -10.24 -41.86
CA SER A 13 24.43 -10.08 -40.57
C SER A 13 24.38 -8.58 -40.29
N VAL A 14 23.25 -7.96 -40.55
CA VAL A 14 22.98 -6.61 -40.02
C VAL A 14 22.96 -6.76 -38.51
N ALA A 15 24.03 -6.36 -37.86
CA ALA A 15 24.04 -6.15 -36.43
C ALA A 15 22.99 -5.09 -36.14
N VAL A 16 21.86 -5.48 -35.56
CA VAL A 16 20.83 -4.53 -35.10
C VAL A 16 21.47 -3.75 -33.94
N SER A 17 21.78 -2.48 -34.20
CA SER A 17 22.34 -1.58 -33.21
C SER A 17 21.43 -1.51 -31.97
N ALA A 18 22.00 -1.21 -30.80
CA ALA A 18 21.26 -0.99 -29.56
C ALA A 18 20.09 -0.01 -29.81
N GLU A 19 18.87 -0.43 -29.44
CA GLU A 19 17.68 0.39 -29.61
C GLU A 19 17.57 1.45 -28.53
N THR A 20 17.26 2.67 -28.91
CA THR A 20 16.98 3.76 -27.97
C THR A 20 15.59 4.29 -28.20
N LEU A 21 14.86 4.52 -27.09
CA LEU A 21 13.58 5.20 -27.08
C LEU A 21 13.68 6.41 -26.14
N GLY A 22 13.41 7.62 -26.63
CA GLY A 22 13.56 8.78 -25.76
C GLY A 22 13.02 10.07 -26.37
N ASN A 23 12.97 11.08 -25.53
CA ASN A 23 12.61 12.46 -25.87
C ASN A 23 13.50 13.45 -25.07
N ALA A 24 13.11 14.70 -24.97
CA ALA A 24 13.88 15.72 -24.25
C ALA A 24 14.01 15.46 -22.73
N ALA A 25 13.11 14.66 -22.13
CA ALA A 25 13.07 14.46 -20.68
C ALA A 25 13.47 13.04 -20.24
N LEU A 26 13.29 12.03 -21.10
CA LEU A 26 13.51 10.61 -20.79
C LEU A 26 14.26 9.91 -21.92
N SER A 27 15.27 9.10 -21.58
CA SER A 27 15.92 8.18 -22.52
C SER A 27 15.97 6.77 -21.94
N ILE A 28 15.65 5.76 -22.76
CA ILE A 28 15.70 4.35 -22.42
C ILE A 28 16.56 3.65 -23.48
N GLU A 29 17.61 2.99 -23.04
CA GLU A 29 18.52 2.23 -23.89
C GLU A 29 18.27 0.73 -23.68
N PHE A 30 18.10 0.00 -24.79
CA PHE A 30 17.86 -1.43 -24.77
C PHE A 30 19.08 -2.19 -25.32
N GLY A 31 19.23 -3.43 -24.89
CA GLY A 31 20.22 -4.35 -25.40
C GLY A 31 19.92 -4.83 -26.83
N GLU A 32 20.88 -5.54 -27.42
CA GLU A 32 20.73 -6.14 -28.73
C GLU A 32 19.84 -7.39 -28.71
N ALA A 33 19.35 -7.78 -29.88
CA ALA A 33 18.55 -9.01 -30.04
C ALA A 33 19.29 -10.26 -29.53
N SER A 34 20.60 -10.35 -29.73
CA SER A 34 21.48 -11.40 -29.22
C SER A 34 21.47 -11.53 -27.71
N GLN A 35 21.24 -10.41 -27.00
CA GLN A 35 21.17 -10.31 -25.54
C GLN A 35 19.74 -10.37 -25.00
N GLY A 36 18.72 -10.54 -25.86
CA GLY A 36 17.31 -10.56 -25.48
C GLY A 36 16.69 -9.21 -25.24
N PHE A 37 17.20 -8.12 -25.83
CA PHE A 37 16.67 -6.75 -25.74
C PHE A 37 16.55 -6.12 -24.34
N GLY A 38 17.14 -6.65 -23.30
CA GLY A 38 16.97 -6.14 -21.94
C GLY A 38 17.26 -4.64 -21.77
N VAL A 39 16.82 -4.07 -20.66
CA VAL A 39 16.99 -2.64 -20.37
C VAL A 39 18.42 -2.37 -19.92
N LYS A 40 19.19 -1.62 -20.69
CA LYS A 40 20.58 -1.24 -20.37
C LYS A 40 20.65 -0.02 -19.47
N ARG A 41 19.87 1.01 -19.78
CA ARG A 41 19.94 2.28 -19.08
C ARG A 41 18.61 3.04 -19.15
N ILE A 42 18.26 3.73 -18.07
CA ILE A 42 17.17 4.72 -18.05
C ILE A 42 17.76 6.02 -17.51
N VAL A 43 17.56 7.11 -18.26
CA VAL A 43 18.18 8.42 -17.98
C VAL A 43 17.10 9.49 -17.88
N ASN A 44 17.13 10.25 -16.80
CA ASN A 44 16.40 11.51 -16.67
C ASN A 44 17.21 12.62 -17.37
N ARG A 45 16.57 13.36 -18.29
CA ARG A 45 17.17 14.44 -19.10
C ARG A 45 16.59 15.81 -18.82
N ILE A 46 15.75 15.97 -17.81
CA ILE A 46 15.04 17.25 -17.56
C ILE A 46 16.02 18.40 -17.30
N ASP A 47 17.07 18.19 -16.49
CA ASP A 47 18.08 19.19 -16.15
C ASP A 47 19.50 18.57 -16.19
N GLY A 48 19.89 18.07 -17.35
CA GLY A 48 21.09 17.29 -17.52
C GLY A 48 20.78 15.79 -17.62
N GLU A 49 21.81 14.96 -17.68
CA GLU A 49 21.68 13.51 -17.80
C GLU A 49 21.98 12.82 -16.48
N VAL A 50 20.97 12.25 -15.84
CA VAL A 50 21.10 11.46 -14.61
C VAL A 50 20.60 10.04 -14.85
N GLY A 51 21.50 9.07 -14.79
CA GLY A 51 21.18 7.64 -14.94
C GLY A 51 20.64 7.02 -13.65
N PHE A 52 19.70 6.08 -13.80
CA PHE A 52 19.07 5.37 -12.68
C PHE A 52 19.14 3.85 -12.80
N VAL A 53 19.09 3.30 -14.01
CA VAL A 53 19.17 1.86 -14.26
C VAL A 53 20.44 1.56 -14.99
N ARG A 54 21.19 0.56 -14.53
CA ARG A 54 22.39 0.07 -15.18
C ARG A 54 22.32 -1.45 -15.29
N GLY A 55 21.90 -1.94 -16.45
CA GLY A 55 21.96 -3.36 -16.76
C GLY A 55 23.38 -3.92 -16.70
N SER A 56 23.54 -5.16 -16.24
CA SER A 56 24.85 -5.80 -16.19
C SER A 56 25.37 -6.15 -17.58
N GLU A 57 26.70 -6.20 -17.76
CA GLU A 57 27.33 -6.64 -19.01
C GLU A 57 27.03 -8.11 -19.37
N GLN A 58 26.65 -8.94 -18.39
CA GLN A 58 26.45 -10.37 -18.56
C GLN A 58 25.01 -10.81 -18.90
N GLY A 59 24.09 -9.88 -19.07
CA GLY A 59 22.68 -10.18 -19.42
C GLY A 59 21.74 -9.16 -18.83
N VAL A 60 20.96 -8.58 -19.69
CA VAL A 60 20.05 -7.50 -19.38
C VAL A 60 18.67 -8.09 -19.26
N ASP A 61 18.08 -8.06 -18.08
CA ASP A 61 16.74 -8.57 -17.89
C ASP A 61 15.72 -7.60 -18.47
N PHE A 62 14.60 -8.12 -18.91
CA PHE A 62 13.47 -7.36 -19.43
C PHE A 62 12.16 -7.91 -18.91
N TRP A 63 12.03 -9.23 -18.97
CA TRP A 63 10.91 -9.98 -18.42
C TRP A 63 11.35 -11.37 -17.97
N ALA A 64 10.60 -11.96 -17.05
CA ALA A 64 10.64 -13.38 -16.74
C ALA A 64 9.20 -13.89 -16.61
N LEU A 65 9.00 -15.15 -16.98
CA LEU A 65 7.71 -15.85 -16.97
C LEU A 65 7.82 -17.14 -16.18
N LEU A 66 6.77 -17.43 -15.45
CA LEU A 66 6.62 -18.66 -14.69
C LEU A 66 5.47 -19.46 -15.28
N PHE A 67 5.73 -20.72 -15.62
CA PHE A 67 4.74 -21.66 -16.12
C PHE A 67 4.57 -22.83 -15.15
N HIS A 68 3.33 -23.27 -14.96
CA HIS A 68 3.01 -24.46 -14.20
C HIS A 68 2.48 -25.58 -15.10
N SER A 69 2.78 -26.81 -14.71
CA SER A 69 2.25 -28.03 -15.27
C SER A 69 2.02 -29.05 -14.15
N LYS A 70 1.44 -30.18 -14.45
CA LYS A 70 1.32 -31.29 -13.49
C LYS A 70 2.12 -32.49 -13.98
N ASP A 71 2.89 -33.12 -13.08
CA ASP A 71 3.56 -34.38 -13.34
C ASP A 71 2.59 -35.58 -13.37
N ALA A 72 3.11 -36.78 -13.54
CA ALA A 72 2.32 -38.01 -13.60
C ALA A 72 1.52 -38.27 -12.29
N ASP A 73 2.00 -37.77 -11.15
CA ASP A 73 1.37 -37.91 -9.84
C ASP A 73 0.41 -36.76 -9.53
N GLY A 74 0.22 -35.84 -10.48
CA GLY A 74 -0.64 -34.67 -10.35
C GLY A 74 -0.04 -33.50 -9.51
N LYS A 75 1.25 -33.60 -9.15
CA LYS A 75 1.96 -32.57 -8.43
C LYS A 75 2.35 -31.45 -9.38
N VAL A 76 2.19 -30.19 -8.92
CA VAL A 76 2.60 -29.00 -9.67
C VAL A 76 4.12 -29.00 -9.87
N VAL A 77 4.54 -28.85 -11.12
CA VAL A 77 5.90 -28.58 -11.54
C VAL A 77 6.01 -27.23 -12.22
N GLU A 78 7.16 -26.60 -12.09
CA GLU A 78 7.40 -25.23 -12.48
C GLU A 78 8.47 -25.13 -13.57
N ALA A 79 8.27 -24.25 -14.55
CA ALA A 79 9.28 -23.85 -15.52
C ALA A 79 9.39 -22.33 -15.56
N ARG A 80 10.63 -21.82 -15.47
CA ARG A 80 10.93 -20.39 -15.59
C ARG A 80 11.64 -20.12 -16.91
N VAL A 81 11.18 -19.11 -17.63
CA VAL A 81 11.76 -18.63 -18.89
C VAL A 81 11.93 -17.12 -18.81
N ASP A 82 13.02 -16.59 -19.36
CA ASP A 82 13.29 -15.16 -19.42
C ASP A 82 13.58 -14.69 -20.85
N ASN A 83 13.76 -13.38 -21.03
CA ASN A 83 13.99 -12.72 -22.32
C ASN A 83 15.24 -13.23 -23.08
N ARG A 84 16.13 -13.97 -22.44
CA ARG A 84 17.37 -14.53 -23.02
C ARG A 84 17.19 -15.94 -23.56
N ALA A 85 16.03 -16.56 -23.41
CA ALA A 85 15.76 -17.92 -23.86
C ALA A 85 16.27 -18.17 -25.30
N PRO A 86 17.02 -19.25 -25.57
CA PRO A 86 17.92 -19.35 -26.73
C PRO A 86 17.22 -19.52 -28.09
N THR A 87 16.02 -20.02 -28.14
CA THR A 87 15.36 -20.49 -29.36
C THR A 87 14.48 -19.50 -30.10
N ALA A 88 14.17 -18.37 -29.46
CA ALA A 88 13.25 -17.41 -30.06
C ALA A 88 13.82 -16.67 -31.26
N LYS A 89 13.05 -16.54 -32.30
CA LYS A 89 13.26 -15.48 -33.30
C LYS A 89 12.96 -14.16 -32.62
N ARG A 90 13.94 -13.24 -32.64
CA ARG A 90 13.81 -11.94 -31.99
C ARG A 90 13.83 -10.84 -33.01
N ARG A 91 12.89 -9.92 -32.90
CA ARG A 91 12.85 -8.70 -33.70
C ARG A 91 12.27 -7.54 -32.91
N VAL A 92 12.58 -6.33 -33.31
CA VAL A 92 11.98 -5.11 -32.80
C VAL A 92 11.27 -4.38 -33.94
N GLU A 93 10.07 -3.91 -33.64
CA GLU A 93 9.31 -3.00 -34.51
C GLU A 93 9.38 -1.62 -33.85
N SER A 94 9.89 -0.64 -34.62
CA SER A 94 10.10 0.74 -34.15
C SER A 94 9.11 1.66 -34.89
N ASP A 95 8.32 2.40 -34.12
CA ASP A 95 7.38 3.40 -34.64
C ASP A 95 7.48 4.66 -33.77
N GLY A 96 8.26 5.65 -34.22
CA GLY A 96 8.47 6.93 -33.55
C GLY A 96 8.62 6.79 -32.03
N ASP A 97 7.53 7.05 -31.31
CA ASP A 97 7.45 7.05 -29.84
C ASP A 97 7.26 5.66 -29.23
N SER A 98 7.38 4.57 -30.01
CA SER A 98 7.12 3.21 -29.54
C SER A 98 8.19 2.22 -29.99
N ARG A 99 8.44 1.22 -29.16
CA ARG A 99 9.24 0.03 -29.47
C ARG A 99 8.44 -1.20 -29.07
N LYS A 100 8.32 -2.16 -29.98
CA LYS A 100 7.65 -3.43 -29.76
C LYS A 100 8.66 -4.55 -29.97
N PHE A 101 9.04 -5.18 -28.89
CA PHE A 101 9.99 -6.26 -28.86
C PHE A 101 9.24 -7.60 -28.90
N ILE A 102 9.66 -8.49 -29.80
CA ILE A 102 8.94 -9.71 -30.14
C ILE A 102 9.89 -10.91 -30.05
N TRP A 103 9.47 -11.92 -29.34
CA TRP A 103 10.09 -13.26 -29.25
C TRP A 103 9.08 -14.26 -29.78
N GLU A 104 9.42 -14.97 -30.86
CA GLU A 104 8.56 -15.96 -31.50
C GLU A 104 9.15 -17.36 -31.34
N GLY A 105 8.32 -18.37 -31.06
CA GLY A 105 8.71 -19.76 -31.01
C GLY A 105 9.60 -20.11 -29.82
N LEU A 106 9.19 -19.70 -28.62
CA LEU A 106 9.86 -20.07 -27.39
C LEU A 106 9.48 -21.49 -26.93
N ASP A 107 10.44 -22.19 -26.35
CA ASP A 107 10.31 -23.58 -25.88
C ASP A 107 9.88 -23.65 -24.42
N LEU A 108 9.17 -24.73 -24.07
CA LEU A 108 8.94 -25.17 -22.69
C LEU A 108 9.45 -26.61 -22.54
N PRO A 109 9.70 -27.12 -21.32
CA PRO A 109 10.19 -28.47 -21.13
C PRO A 109 9.32 -29.52 -21.83
N GLY A 110 9.92 -30.21 -22.80
CA GLY A 110 9.24 -31.24 -23.58
C GLY A 110 8.34 -30.75 -24.72
N GLU A 111 8.27 -29.46 -24.98
CA GLU A 111 7.51 -28.86 -26.08
C GLU A 111 8.32 -27.77 -26.78
N LYS A 112 8.29 -27.74 -28.11
CA LYS A 112 9.04 -26.79 -28.95
C LYS A 112 8.12 -25.73 -29.54
N GLU A 113 8.60 -24.46 -29.62
CA GLU A 113 7.95 -23.34 -30.28
C GLU A 113 6.50 -23.10 -29.79
N VAL A 114 6.25 -23.28 -28.48
CA VAL A 114 4.88 -23.32 -27.94
C VAL A 114 4.38 -22.01 -27.38
N PHE A 115 5.20 -20.98 -27.28
CA PHE A 115 4.69 -19.65 -26.90
C PHE A 115 5.48 -18.50 -27.53
N ASP A 116 4.86 -17.34 -27.55
CA ASP A 116 5.43 -16.08 -28.01
C ASP A 116 5.28 -15.01 -26.95
N VAL A 117 6.18 -14.03 -26.94
CA VAL A 117 6.13 -12.85 -26.07
C VAL A 117 6.22 -11.58 -26.87
N VAL A 118 5.40 -10.62 -26.51
CA VAL A 118 5.44 -9.27 -27.05
C VAL A 118 5.54 -8.29 -25.90
N ALA A 119 6.65 -7.54 -25.80
CA ALA A 119 6.82 -6.46 -24.84
C ALA A 119 6.79 -5.12 -25.58
N SER A 120 5.94 -4.21 -25.14
CA SER A 120 5.78 -2.90 -25.77
C SER A 120 6.19 -1.80 -24.79
N VAL A 121 6.98 -0.84 -25.28
CA VAL A 121 7.37 0.37 -24.54
C VAL A 121 7.03 1.57 -25.40
N ARG A 122 6.22 2.49 -24.88
CA ARG A 122 5.75 3.67 -25.60
C ARG A 122 5.92 4.92 -24.75
N LEU A 123 6.43 6.01 -25.34
CA LEU A 123 6.45 7.32 -24.70
C LEU A 123 5.02 7.83 -24.47
N VAL A 124 4.77 8.41 -23.30
CA VAL A 124 3.47 8.96 -22.91
C VAL A 124 3.67 10.36 -22.32
N GLY A 125 3.10 11.35 -23.00
CA GLY A 125 3.31 12.74 -22.60
C GLY A 125 4.76 13.19 -22.78
N LYS A 126 5.23 14.08 -21.87
CA LYS A 126 6.54 14.73 -22.04
C LYS A 126 7.69 13.97 -21.37
N ASN A 127 7.43 13.17 -20.33
CA ASN A 127 8.44 12.64 -19.42
C ASN A 127 8.17 11.23 -18.89
N ALA A 128 7.27 10.49 -19.53
CA ALA A 128 6.89 9.15 -19.10
C ALA A 128 6.88 8.15 -20.26
N SER A 129 6.93 6.87 -19.91
CA SER A 129 6.72 5.73 -20.80
C SER A 129 5.78 4.72 -20.17
N SER A 130 5.00 4.04 -21.02
CA SER A 130 4.07 2.96 -20.69
C SER A 130 4.64 1.64 -21.17
N TRP A 131 4.65 0.65 -20.29
CA TRP A 131 5.26 -0.67 -20.50
C TRP A 131 4.22 -1.75 -20.37
N GLU A 132 4.04 -2.56 -21.41
CA GLU A 132 3.05 -3.63 -21.47
C GLU A 132 3.68 -4.92 -21.98
N ILE A 133 3.19 -6.09 -21.52
CA ILE A 133 3.63 -7.41 -21.99
C ILE A 133 2.42 -8.29 -22.29
N GLU A 134 2.51 -9.03 -23.38
CA GLU A 134 1.53 -10.03 -23.80
C GLU A 134 2.26 -11.36 -24.05
N VAL A 135 1.69 -12.46 -23.58
CA VAL A 135 2.19 -13.82 -23.77
C VAL A 135 1.13 -14.65 -24.48
N ARG A 136 1.47 -15.26 -25.63
CA ARG A 136 0.60 -16.16 -26.38
C ARG A 136 1.05 -17.59 -26.15
N ASN A 137 0.38 -18.27 -25.24
CA ASN A 137 0.70 -19.66 -24.88
C ASN A 137 -0.16 -20.64 -25.69
N ARG A 138 0.51 -21.54 -26.42
CA ARG A 138 -0.09 -22.61 -27.22
C ARG A 138 0.20 -24.01 -26.61
N SER A 139 0.94 -24.06 -25.51
CA SER A 139 1.29 -25.34 -24.87
C SER A 139 0.04 -26.10 -24.41
N SER A 140 0.01 -27.38 -24.69
CA SER A 140 -1.03 -28.28 -24.22
C SER A 140 -0.79 -28.81 -22.78
N LYS A 141 0.41 -28.57 -22.23
CA LYS A 141 0.84 -29.09 -20.93
C LYS A 141 1.12 -27.98 -19.91
N TRP A 142 1.65 -26.85 -20.37
CA TRP A 142 2.09 -25.76 -19.52
C TRP A 142 1.13 -24.59 -19.58
N GLY A 143 0.66 -24.13 -18.43
CA GLY A 143 -0.10 -22.89 -18.28
C GLY A 143 0.78 -21.74 -17.79
N LEU A 144 0.66 -20.57 -18.36
CA LEU A 144 1.31 -19.39 -17.79
C LEU A 144 0.73 -19.14 -16.40
N PHE A 145 1.61 -19.01 -15.41
CA PHE A 145 1.21 -18.77 -14.02
C PHE A 145 1.42 -17.31 -13.60
N GLU A 146 2.63 -16.77 -13.84
CA GLU A 146 3.00 -15.43 -13.37
C GLU A 146 3.91 -14.74 -14.40
N THR A 147 3.72 -13.42 -14.55
CA THR A 147 4.60 -12.54 -15.32
C THR A 147 5.41 -11.67 -14.37
N HIS A 148 6.70 -11.45 -14.65
CA HIS A 148 7.59 -10.52 -13.99
C HIS A 148 7.96 -9.43 -15.01
N TYR A 149 7.28 -8.28 -14.99
CA TYR A 149 7.49 -7.24 -15.99
C TYR A 149 7.11 -5.84 -15.51
N PRO A 150 7.89 -4.78 -15.86
CA PRO A 150 9.25 -4.91 -16.36
C PRO A 150 10.19 -5.49 -15.31
N TYR A 151 11.31 -6.04 -15.76
CA TYR A 151 12.41 -6.44 -14.90
C TYR A 151 13.54 -5.43 -15.08
N LEU A 152 13.72 -4.53 -14.13
CA LEU A 152 14.73 -3.48 -14.15
C LEU A 152 15.85 -3.86 -13.19
N ARG A 153 17.07 -4.02 -13.72
CA ARG A 153 18.23 -4.44 -12.96
C ARG A 153 19.05 -3.24 -12.51
N GLY A 154 19.54 -3.27 -11.27
CA GLY A 154 20.49 -2.30 -10.77
C GLY A 154 19.99 -0.84 -10.72
N VAL A 155 18.76 -0.62 -10.21
CA VAL A 155 18.13 0.72 -10.21
C VAL A 155 18.84 1.78 -9.33
N VAL A 156 19.88 1.43 -8.56
CA VAL A 156 20.64 2.34 -7.69
C VAL A 156 22.16 2.30 -7.95
N GLU A 157 22.61 1.58 -8.97
CA GLU A 157 24.05 1.32 -9.15
C GLU A 157 24.90 2.51 -9.59
N GLU A 158 24.31 3.60 -10.11
CA GLU A 158 25.09 4.75 -10.62
C GLU A 158 25.54 5.76 -9.54
N GLY A 159 25.40 5.45 -8.22
CA GLY A 159 25.86 6.30 -7.11
C GLY A 159 24.78 6.52 -6.03
N GLU A 160 25.01 7.43 -5.08
CA GLU A 160 24.08 7.72 -4.00
C GLU A 160 22.71 8.18 -4.53
N ALA A 161 21.65 7.65 -3.98
CA ALA A 161 20.29 8.04 -4.29
C ALA A 161 19.38 8.00 -3.05
N ASP A 162 18.38 8.85 -3.00
CA ASP A 162 17.24 8.66 -2.09
C ASP A 162 16.31 7.64 -2.72
N VAL A 163 15.92 6.61 -1.97
CA VAL A 163 15.12 5.49 -2.45
C VAL A 163 13.81 5.43 -1.68
N MET A 164 12.69 5.58 -2.39
CA MET A 164 11.35 5.40 -1.85
C MET A 164 10.81 4.01 -2.23
N LEU A 165 10.45 3.23 -1.22
CA LEU A 165 9.84 1.90 -1.38
C LEU A 165 8.54 1.82 -0.60
N PRO A 166 7.59 0.93 -0.99
CA PRO A 166 6.37 0.70 -0.24
C PRO A 166 6.66 0.28 1.20
N ALA A 167 5.79 0.67 2.12
CA ALA A 167 5.90 0.26 3.52
C ALA A 167 4.53 0.25 4.20
N GLN A 168 4.44 -0.46 5.32
CA GLN A 168 3.31 -0.39 6.24
C GLN A 168 3.12 1.02 6.80
N GLY A 169 1.93 1.32 7.28
CA GLY A 169 1.58 2.61 7.82
C GLY A 169 1.16 3.58 6.72
N LEU A 170 1.85 4.68 6.55
CA LEU A 170 1.50 5.72 5.58
C LEU A 170 1.92 5.43 4.12
N GLY A 171 2.24 4.20 3.82
CA GLY A 171 2.38 3.68 2.45
C GLY A 171 3.81 3.63 1.93
N ALA A 172 4.75 4.42 2.42
CA ALA A 172 6.13 4.36 1.95
C ALA A 172 7.17 4.72 3.00
N ARG A 173 8.40 4.29 2.74
CA ARG A 173 9.62 4.71 3.44
C ARG A 173 10.62 5.31 2.48
N LEU A 174 11.37 6.28 2.98
CA LEU A 174 12.42 6.97 2.26
C LEU A 174 13.79 6.66 2.90
N TYR A 175 14.63 5.96 2.16
CA TYR A 175 16.02 5.66 2.51
C TYR A 175 16.92 6.70 1.85
N ARG A 176 17.41 7.66 2.67
CA ARG A 176 18.19 8.80 2.15
C ARG A 176 19.64 8.41 1.89
N LYS A 177 20.21 8.96 0.79
CA LYS A 177 21.61 8.80 0.39
C LYS A 177 22.08 7.34 0.37
N HIS A 178 21.19 6.47 -0.09
CA HIS A 178 21.47 5.05 -0.22
C HIS A 178 22.53 4.82 -1.31
N ARG A 179 23.47 3.92 -1.05
CA ARG A 179 24.48 3.46 -2.01
C ARG A 179 24.21 2.02 -2.40
N SER A 180 24.71 1.62 -3.58
CA SER A 180 24.55 0.25 -4.07
C SER A 180 25.14 -0.82 -3.13
N ALA A 181 26.13 -0.45 -2.30
CA ALA A 181 26.73 -1.34 -1.31
C ALA A 181 25.94 -1.46 0.00
N ASP A 182 24.97 -0.54 0.24
CA ASP A 182 24.18 -0.53 1.46
C ASP A 182 23.02 -1.55 1.38
N PHE A 183 22.57 -1.97 2.55
CA PHE A 183 21.41 -2.88 2.63
C PHE A 183 20.10 -2.12 2.47
N LEU A 184 19.31 -2.46 1.42
CA LEU A 184 17.89 -2.15 1.33
C LEU A 184 17.07 -3.40 1.66
N PRO A 185 15.85 -3.27 2.22
CA PRO A 185 15.01 -4.42 2.44
C PRO A 185 14.68 -5.08 1.11
N ALA A 186 15.12 -6.35 0.95
CA ALA A 186 14.72 -7.18 -0.18
C ALA A 186 13.39 -7.84 0.17
N GLU A 187 12.29 -7.28 -0.32
CA GLU A 187 10.94 -7.66 0.05
C GLU A 187 10.00 -7.80 -1.15
N ASP A 188 8.90 -8.53 -0.93
CA ASP A 188 7.74 -8.62 -1.81
C ASP A 188 6.57 -7.87 -1.17
N TRP A 189 6.20 -6.72 -1.71
CA TRP A 189 5.00 -5.98 -1.32
C TRP A 189 3.80 -6.42 -2.16
N ASN A 190 2.65 -6.62 -1.52
CA ASN A 190 1.50 -7.26 -2.14
C ASN A 190 0.33 -6.28 -2.35
N SER A 191 -0.37 -6.43 -3.48
CA SER A 191 -1.60 -5.72 -3.82
C SER A 191 -2.67 -6.73 -4.30
N PRO A 192 -3.96 -6.49 -4.10
CA PRO A 192 -4.53 -5.40 -3.31
C PRO A 192 -4.26 -5.60 -1.83
N GLY A 193 -4.12 -4.53 -1.08
CA GLY A 193 -3.84 -4.53 0.35
C GLY A 193 -2.95 -3.36 0.75
N TRP A 194 -2.23 -3.52 1.80
CA TRP A 194 -1.50 -2.53 2.60
C TRP A 194 -0.53 -1.60 1.85
N TYR A 195 -0.08 -1.98 0.65
CA TYR A 195 1.03 -1.29 0.01
C TYR A 195 0.63 -0.62 -1.29
N PRO A 196 0.95 0.66 -1.51
CA PRO A 196 0.94 1.22 -2.84
C PRO A 196 2.07 0.59 -3.65
N MET A 197 1.80 0.24 -4.90
CA MET A 197 2.81 -0.38 -5.76
C MET A 197 3.70 0.67 -6.44
N VAL A 198 4.24 1.61 -5.66
CA VAL A 198 5.02 2.76 -6.15
C VAL A 198 6.43 2.71 -5.60
N SER A 199 7.42 2.88 -6.46
CA SER A 199 8.80 3.15 -6.09
C SER A 199 9.32 4.40 -6.78
N ALA A 200 10.24 5.10 -6.13
CA ALA A 200 10.90 6.25 -6.70
C ALA A 200 12.37 6.33 -6.25
N PHE A 201 13.20 6.81 -7.14
CA PHE A 201 14.64 6.92 -6.96
C PHE A 201 15.03 8.37 -7.28
N MET A 202 15.74 9.04 -6.39
CA MET A 202 16.06 10.46 -6.53
C MET A 202 17.55 10.69 -6.32
N ARG A 203 18.16 11.47 -7.24
CA ARG A 203 19.55 11.84 -7.20
C ARG A 203 19.73 13.25 -7.76
N ASP A 204 20.44 14.10 -7.05
CA ASP A 204 20.77 15.46 -7.50
C ASP A 204 19.55 16.28 -7.97
N GLY A 205 18.41 16.10 -7.27
CA GLY A 205 17.15 16.75 -7.62
C GLY A 205 16.42 16.16 -8.83
N SER A 206 16.98 15.14 -9.48
CA SER A 206 16.33 14.36 -10.54
C SER A 206 15.72 13.09 -9.98
N GLY A 207 14.56 12.67 -10.49
CA GLY A 207 13.84 11.48 -10.03
C GLY A 207 13.46 10.53 -11.15
N LEU A 208 13.37 9.24 -10.79
CA LEU A 208 12.76 8.16 -11.56
C LEU A 208 11.60 7.59 -10.76
N PHE A 209 10.42 7.58 -11.35
CA PHE A 209 9.18 6.99 -10.82
C PHE A 209 8.87 5.69 -11.55
N VAL A 210 8.46 4.65 -10.82
CA VAL A 210 8.05 3.36 -11.40
C VAL A 210 6.83 2.84 -10.66
N ALA A 211 5.70 2.63 -11.36
CA ALA A 211 4.48 2.09 -10.77
C ALA A 211 3.56 1.41 -11.81
N PRO A 212 2.86 0.32 -11.46
CA PRO A 212 1.77 -0.22 -12.25
C PRO A 212 0.53 0.68 -12.16
N PHE A 213 -0.02 1.08 -13.30
CA PHE A 213 -1.27 1.84 -13.38
C PHE A 213 -2.45 0.89 -13.59
N ASP A 214 -2.75 0.13 -12.53
CA ASP A 214 -3.79 -0.92 -12.55
C ASP A 214 -5.11 -0.44 -11.93
N GLY A 215 -5.98 0.15 -12.72
CA GLY A 215 -7.30 0.61 -12.28
C GLY A 215 -8.30 -0.48 -11.85
N ARG A 216 -7.90 -1.76 -11.89
CA ARG A 216 -8.73 -2.89 -11.42
C ARG A 216 -8.25 -3.52 -10.12
N SER A 217 -7.12 -3.07 -9.56
CA SER A 217 -6.53 -3.62 -8.33
C SER A 217 -6.33 -5.15 -8.40
N ARG A 218 -5.68 -5.63 -9.46
CA ARG A 218 -5.38 -7.06 -9.62
C ARG A 218 -4.37 -7.53 -8.59
N ILE A 219 -4.40 -8.81 -8.29
CA ILE A 219 -3.38 -9.46 -7.45
C ILE A 219 -2.03 -9.32 -8.14
N LYS A 220 -1.08 -8.68 -7.48
CA LYS A 220 0.29 -8.46 -7.95
C LYS A 220 1.22 -8.18 -6.79
N ARG A 221 2.50 -8.17 -7.06
CA ARG A 221 3.54 -7.78 -6.09
C ARG A 221 4.45 -6.73 -6.71
N LEU A 222 5.04 -5.89 -5.89
CA LEU A 222 6.27 -5.20 -6.21
C LEU A 222 7.38 -5.96 -5.50
N ARG A 223 8.40 -6.36 -6.23
CA ARG A 223 9.57 -7.07 -5.70
C ARG A 223 10.81 -6.23 -5.90
N PHE A 224 11.51 -5.98 -4.80
CA PHE A 224 12.81 -5.35 -4.81
C PHE A 224 13.83 -6.35 -4.26
N LEU A 225 14.90 -6.62 -4.99
CA LEU A 225 15.88 -7.66 -4.68
C LEU A 225 17.18 -7.05 -4.13
N LYS A 226 18.01 -7.88 -3.51
CA LYS A 226 19.30 -7.48 -2.92
C LYS A 226 20.26 -6.82 -3.91
N ASP A 227 20.19 -7.22 -5.19
CA ASP A 227 20.99 -6.65 -6.28
C ASP A 227 20.36 -5.36 -6.87
N HIS A 228 19.44 -4.74 -6.10
CA HIS A 228 18.67 -3.54 -6.50
C HIS A 228 17.85 -3.74 -7.78
N ASP A 229 17.39 -4.96 -8.00
CA ASP A 229 16.49 -5.29 -9.10
C ASP A 229 15.04 -5.04 -8.71
N LEU A 230 14.30 -4.38 -9.59
CA LEU A 230 12.89 -4.06 -9.43
C LEU A 230 12.04 -4.79 -10.46
N THR A 231 10.99 -5.48 -10.02
CA THR A 231 10.02 -6.12 -10.91
C THR A 231 8.63 -6.23 -10.29
N PHE A 232 7.63 -6.56 -11.12
CA PHE A 232 6.24 -6.70 -10.70
C PHE A 232 5.70 -8.11 -10.99
N PRO A 233 5.96 -9.10 -10.09
CA PRO A 233 5.37 -10.42 -10.22
C PRO A 233 3.85 -10.34 -10.17
N THR A 234 3.19 -10.82 -11.23
CA THR A 234 1.72 -10.73 -11.37
C THR A 234 1.18 -12.07 -11.83
N PRO A 235 0.46 -12.81 -10.97
CA PRO A 235 -0.28 -14.01 -11.37
C PRO A 235 -1.34 -13.62 -12.41
N VAL A 236 -1.40 -14.36 -13.52
CA VAL A 236 -2.35 -14.09 -14.59
C VAL A 236 -3.74 -14.63 -14.28
N GLU A 237 -4.76 -14.15 -14.96
CA GLU A 237 -6.10 -14.76 -14.92
C GLU A 237 -6.07 -16.17 -15.51
N ASN A 238 -6.65 -17.15 -14.83
CA ASN A 238 -6.53 -18.59 -15.13
C ASN A 238 -5.06 -19.09 -15.08
N ALA A 239 -4.34 -18.65 -14.05
CA ALA A 239 -2.95 -19.03 -13.81
C ALA A 239 -2.74 -20.56 -13.84
N GLY A 240 -1.71 -21.00 -14.55
CA GLY A 240 -1.37 -22.41 -14.65
C GLY A 240 -2.31 -23.25 -15.54
N VAL A 241 -3.30 -22.66 -16.20
CA VAL A 241 -4.21 -23.39 -17.11
C VAL A 241 -3.61 -23.49 -18.52
N PRO A 242 -3.31 -24.70 -19.03
CA PRO A 242 -2.75 -24.88 -20.36
C PRO A 242 -3.65 -24.37 -21.48
N GLY A 243 -3.08 -24.02 -22.63
CA GLY A 243 -3.81 -23.65 -23.83
C GLY A 243 -4.56 -22.32 -23.81
N LYS A 244 -4.33 -21.48 -22.80
CA LYS A 244 -4.87 -20.12 -22.80
C LYS A 244 -4.04 -19.24 -23.75
N ALA A 245 -4.69 -18.69 -24.77
CA ALA A 245 -4.03 -18.03 -25.89
C ALA A 245 -3.49 -16.70 -25.42
N ALA A 246 -3.97 -15.71 -25.05
CA ALA A 246 -3.36 -14.44 -24.66
C ALA A 246 -3.45 -14.22 -23.16
N ALA A 247 -2.33 -13.92 -22.55
CA ALA A 247 -2.25 -13.64 -21.13
C ALA A 247 -1.18 -12.59 -20.86
N GLY A 248 -1.40 -11.79 -19.84
CA GLY A 248 -0.48 -10.77 -19.36
C GLY A 248 -1.02 -10.17 -18.08
N PRO A 249 -0.32 -9.23 -17.46
CA PRO A 249 -0.79 -8.57 -16.24
C PRO A 249 -2.07 -7.74 -16.46
N GLY A 250 -2.34 -7.32 -17.70
CA GLY A 250 -3.55 -6.58 -18.08
C GLY A 250 -3.57 -5.13 -17.60
N PHE A 251 -2.41 -4.56 -17.33
CA PHE A 251 -2.20 -3.15 -16.99
C PHE A 251 -0.80 -2.70 -17.42
N PRO A 252 -0.59 -1.41 -17.71
CA PRO A 252 0.73 -0.88 -17.97
C PRO A 252 1.49 -0.62 -16.67
N VAL A 253 2.81 -0.75 -16.74
CA VAL A 253 3.72 -0.13 -15.77
C VAL A 253 4.19 1.19 -16.36
N VAL A 254 4.09 2.26 -15.58
CA VAL A 254 4.54 3.59 -15.97
C VAL A 254 5.91 3.86 -15.36
N VAL A 255 6.86 4.24 -16.23
CA VAL A 255 8.18 4.73 -15.85
C VAL A 255 8.24 6.18 -16.25
N ALA A 256 8.50 7.08 -15.29
CA ALA A 256 8.53 8.51 -15.54
C ALA A 256 9.73 9.19 -14.88
N THR A 257 10.24 10.22 -15.53
CA THR A 257 11.26 11.10 -14.98
C THR A 257 10.62 12.37 -14.44
N TYR A 258 11.20 12.92 -13.37
CA TYR A 258 10.71 14.15 -12.76
C TYR A 258 11.85 14.92 -12.09
N ARG A 259 11.57 16.14 -11.62
CA ARG A 259 12.45 16.93 -10.78
C ARG A 259 11.84 17.11 -9.40
N GLY A 260 12.66 17.03 -8.35
CA GLY A 260 12.25 17.23 -6.97
C GLY A 260 12.44 15.99 -6.10
N ASP A 261 11.65 15.91 -5.04
CA ASP A 261 11.72 14.86 -4.03
C ASP A 261 10.60 13.82 -4.16
N TRP A 262 10.42 13.00 -3.13
CA TRP A 262 9.40 11.95 -3.07
C TRP A 262 7.96 12.48 -3.22
N SER A 263 7.70 13.75 -2.82
CA SER A 263 6.36 14.33 -2.93
C SER A 263 5.95 14.55 -4.39
N GLU A 264 6.91 14.82 -5.29
CA GLU A 264 6.64 14.92 -6.72
C GLU A 264 6.27 13.54 -7.31
N ALA A 265 6.94 12.46 -6.87
CA ALA A 265 6.53 11.10 -7.22
C ALA A 265 5.10 10.79 -6.75
N ALA A 266 4.74 11.19 -5.53
CA ALA A 266 3.39 11.06 -5.00
C ALA A 266 2.36 11.86 -5.82
N LYS A 267 2.70 13.07 -6.29
CA LYS A 267 1.83 13.89 -7.16
C LYS A 267 1.62 13.26 -8.54
N ILE A 268 2.66 12.62 -9.11
CA ILE A 268 2.52 11.86 -10.37
C ILE A 268 1.48 10.75 -10.17
N TYR A 269 1.61 9.99 -9.09
CA TYR A 269 0.67 8.91 -8.78
C TYR A 269 -0.74 9.43 -8.47
N ARG A 270 -0.88 10.48 -7.63
CA ARG A 270 -2.16 11.12 -7.31
C ARG A 270 -2.94 11.52 -8.55
N LYS A 271 -2.31 12.11 -9.55
CA LYS A 271 -2.96 12.53 -10.80
C LYS A 271 -3.65 11.38 -11.53
N TRP A 272 -3.12 10.18 -11.46
CA TRP A 272 -3.73 8.97 -12.01
C TRP A 272 -4.74 8.36 -11.02
N ALA A 273 -4.37 8.23 -9.76
CA ALA A 273 -5.11 7.55 -8.69
C ALA A 273 -6.50 8.15 -8.44
N LEU A 274 -6.61 9.48 -8.43
CA LEU A 274 -7.89 10.17 -8.20
C LEU A 274 -8.91 9.99 -9.33
N ARG A 275 -8.49 9.47 -10.49
CA ARG A 275 -9.39 9.14 -11.60
C ARG A 275 -9.86 7.69 -11.58
N GLN A 276 -9.42 6.90 -10.60
CA GLN A 276 -9.80 5.50 -10.49
C GLN A 276 -11.16 5.34 -9.78
N LYS A 277 -11.76 4.15 -9.95
CA LYS A 277 -13.10 3.82 -9.45
C LYS A 277 -13.24 4.02 -7.93
N TRP A 278 -12.21 3.74 -7.16
CA TRP A 278 -12.21 3.89 -5.70
C TRP A 278 -12.21 5.35 -5.21
N CYS A 279 -11.95 6.30 -6.10
CA CYS A 279 -12.11 7.73 -5.83
C CYS A 279 -13.35 8.35 -6.50
N ALA A 280 -14.15 7.56 -7.23
CA ALA A 280 -15.26 8.07 -8.04
C ALA A 280 -16.38 8.75 -7.23
N LYS A 281 -16.56 8.37 -5.97
CA LYS A 281 -17.52 9.01 -5.04
C LYS A 281 -17.08 10.41 -4.57
N GLY A 282 -15.85 10.80 -4.87
CA GLY A 282 -15.24 12.07 -4.45
C GLY A 282 -14.68 12.05 -3.03
N PRO A 283 -14.09 13.18 -2.61
CA PRO A 283 -13.51 13.32 -1.27
C PRO A 283 -14.57 13.42 -0.17
N LEU A 284 -14.20 13.07 1.07
CA LEU A 284 -15.06 13.04 2.26
C LEU A 284 -15.85 14.36 2.48
N ALA A 285 -15.25 15.51 2.13
CA ALA A 285 -15.91 16.81 2.27
C ALA A 285 -17.17 16.98 1.42
N THR A 286 -17.26 16.28 0.27
CA THR A 286 -18.34 16.44 -0.71
C THR A 286 -19.12 15.14 -0.95
N ARG A 287 -18.60 14.03 -0.50
CA ARG A 287 -19.18 12.71 -0.65
C ARG A 287 -20.44 12.58 0.22
N LYS A 288 -21.58 12.23 -0.40
CA LYS A 288 -22.89 12.21 0.29
C LYS A 288 -23.07 11.01 1.24
N ASP A 289 -22.38 9.92 1.01
CA ASP A 289 -22.43 8.68 1.76
C ASP A 289 -21.27 8.52 2.76
N ALA A 290 -20.47 9.57 3.00
CA ALA A 290 -19.41 9.54 4.00
C ALA A 290 -20.01 9.70 5.41
N PRO A 291 -19.80 8.72 6.31
CA PRO A 291 -20.19 8.87 7.70
C PRO A 291 -19.37 9.98 8.38
N LYS A 292 -20.05 11.00 8.89
CA LYS A 292 -19.41 12.18 9.52
C LYS A 292 -18.58 11.81 10.74
N ARG A 293 -19.01 10.78 11.48
CA ARG A 293 -18.33 10.36 12.71
C ARG A 293 -16.85 10.04 12.50
N MET A 294 -16.46 9.57 11.30
CA MET A 294 -15.05 9.32 11.01
C MET A 294 -14.24 10.62 10.95
N SER A 295 -14.70 11.61 10.18
CA SER A 295 -14.03 12.91 10.07
C SER A 295 -14.18 13.82 11.30
N GLU A 296 -15.02 13.42 12.26
CA GLU A 296 -15.21 14.08 13.56
C GLU A 296 -14.37 13.43 14.67
N SER A 297 -13.69 12.32 14.41
CA SER A 297 -12.73 11.72 15.34
C SER A 297 -11.33 12.25 15.06
N HIS A 298 -10.61 12.70 16.07
CA HIS A 298 -9.32 13.38 15.88
C HIS A 298 -8.16 12.78 16.67
N ALA A 299 -8.45 11.87 17.60
CA ALA A 299 -7.44 11.07 18.30
C ALA A 299 -8.04 9.74 18.75
N TRP A 300 -7.20 8.75 18.91
CA TRP A 300 -7.60 7.37 19.14
C TRP A 300 -6.98 6.77 20.39
N LEU A 301 -7.74 5.90 21.05
CA LEU A 301 -7.29 5.08 22.18
C LEU A 301 -7.74 3.63 21.96
N LEU A 302 -7.08 2.71 22.65
CA LEU A 302 -7.44 1.30 22.68
C LEU A 302 -7.89 0.93 24.09
N CYS A 303 -9.10 0.38 24.22
CA CYS A 303 -9.64 -0.12 25.48
C CYS A 303 -9.64 -1.64 25.52
N VAL A 304 -9.21 -2.18 26.65
CA VAL A 304 -9.32 -3.60 26.99
C VAL A 304 -10.16 -3.76 28.23
N GLY A 305 -10.86 -4.88 28.35
CA GLY A 305 -11.72 -5.18 29.50
C GLY A 305 -13.21 -5.25 29.12
N GLY A 306 -14.02 -5.71 30.05
CA GLY A 306 -15.47 -5.88 29.85
C GLY A 306 -16.25 -4.57 29.82
N PRO A 307 -17.59 -4.63 29.61
CA PRO A 307 -18.46 -3.46 29.40
C PRO A 307 -18.40 -2.39 30.49
N GLY A 308 -18.34 -2.78 31.77
CA GLY A 308 -18.19 -1.82 32.88
C GLY A 308 -16.87 -1.06 32.83
N GLY A 309 -15.76 -1.73 32.47
CA GLY A 309 -14.45 -1.10 32.28
C GLY A 309 -14.45 -0.11 31.13
N ALA A 310 -15.01 -0.50 29.98
CA ALA A 310 -15.14 0.35 28.79
C ALA A 310 -16.00 1.60 29.07
N SER A 311 -17.15 1.44 29.74
CA SER A 311 -18.03 2.55 30.14
C SER A 311 -17.29 3.56 31.05
N ASN A 312 -16.59 3.06 32.08
CA ASN A 312 -15.81 3.91 32.98
C ASN A 312 -14.66 4.61 32.23
N PHE A 313 -14.03 3.94 31.30
CA PHE A 313 -12.92 4.50 30.51
C PHE A 313 -13.39 5.66 29.64
N VAL A 314 -14.44 5.49 28.83
CA VAL A 314 -14.95 6.59 27.97
C VAL A 314 -15.48 7.76 28.80
N THR A 315 -16.09 7.51 29.97
CA THR A 315 -16.49 8.55 30.93
C THR A 315 -15.29 9.33 31.44
N LYS A 316 -14.20 8.66 31.79
CA LYS A 316 -12.96 9.30 32.21
C LYS A 316 -12.34 10.16 31.10
N VAL A 317 -12.30 9.65 29.86
CA VAL A 317 -11.80 10.40 28.70
C VAL A 317 -12.62 11.67 28.48
N LYS A 318 -13.95 11.55 28.41
CA LYS A 318 -14.85 12.69 28.21
C LYS A 318 -14.79 13.69 29.35
N GLY A 319 -14.78 13.23 30.60
CA GLY A 319 -14.70 14.08 31.79
C GLY A 319 -13.41 14.89 31.87
N ARG A 320 -12.28 14.31 31.40
CA ARG A 320 -10.98 14.97 31.41
C ARG A 320 -10.76 15.92 30.22
N TYR A 321 -11.29 15.54 29.04
CA TYR A 321 -11.08 16.28 27.79
C TYR A 321 -12.44 16.51 27.06
N PRO A 322 -13.33 17.31 27.65
CA PRO A 322 -14.71 17.47 27.15
C PRO A 322 -14.81 18.06 25.74
N ASP A 323 -13.81 18.81 25.33
CA ASP A 323 -13.71 19.54 24.06
C ASP A 323 -12.80 18.87 23.00
N ALA A 324 -12.12 17.77 23.37
CA ALA A 324 -11.33 17.00 22.44
C ALA A 324 -12.13 15.80 21.89
N LYS A 325 -12.00 15.54 20.60
CA LYS A 325 -12.71 14.48 19.88
C LYS A 325 -11.91 13.19 19.87
N PHE A 326 -12.32 12.22 20.69
CA PHE A 326 -11.72 10.91 20.77
C PHE A 326 -12.63 9.83 20.20
N ALA A 327 -12.03 8.79 19.61
CA ALA A 327 -12.66 7.50 19.38
C ALA A 327 -11.84 6.38 20.05
N VAL A 328 -12.46 5.27 20.37
CA VAL A 328 -11.85 4.19 21.15
C VAL A 328 -12.13 2.84 20.49
N GLU A 329 -11.07 2.13 20.11
CA GLU A 329 -11.22 0.72 19.73
C GLU A 329 -11.41 -0.14 20.99
N TRP A 330 -12.30 -1.13 20.86
CA TRP A 330 -12.62 -2.04 21.96
C TRP A 330 -12.52 -3.50 21.51
N THR A 331 -11.50 -4.20 22.01
CA THR A 331 -11.20 -5.58 21.58
C THR A 331 -11.93 -6.65 22.37
N GLN A 332 -12.28 -6.40 23.66
CA GLN A 332 -12.88 -7.39 24.58
C GLN A 332 -14.39 -7.18 24.78
N TRP A 333 -15.12 -6.87 23.72
CA TRP A 333 -16.58 -6.70 23.78
C TRP A 333 -17.35 -8.02 23.62
N GLY A 334 -16.75 -9.00 22.92
CA GLY A 334 -17.31 -10.35 22.72
C GLY A 334 -17.10 -11.26 23.92
N ASN A 335 -17.80 -12.39 23.94
CA ASN A 335 -17.61 -13.42 24.97
C ASN A 335 -16.40 -14.31 24.72
N GLN A 336 -15.81 -14.24 23.51
CA GLN A 336 -14.67 -15.06 23.10
C GLN A 336 -13.36 -14.34 23.42
N PRO A 337 -12.30 -15.09 23.71
CA PRO A 337 -10.95 -14.54 23.68
C PRO A 337 -10.57 -13.99 22.30
N PHE A 338 -9.58 -13.11 22.24
CA PHE A 338 -8.99 -12.62 21.01
C PHE A 338 -8.38 -13.78 20.20
N ASP A 339 -8.47 -13.75 18.88
CA ASP A 339 -8.04 -14.79 17.94
C ASP A 339 -8.69 -16.18 18.15
N VAL A 340 -9.97 -16.20 18.42
CA VAL A 340 -10.78 -17.44 18.45
C VAL A 340 -12.17 -17.20 17.92
N ASN A 341 -12.76 -18.24 17.33
CA ASN A 341 -14.16 -18.31 16.89
C ASN A 341 -14.55 -17.32 15.78
N TYR A 342 -13.63 -16.77 15.03
CA TYR A 342 -14.00 -15.93 13.89
C TYR A 342 -14.84 -16.70 12.85
N PRO A 343 -15.88 -16.07 12.25
CA PRO A 343 -16.40 -14.74 12.51
C PRO A 343 -17.44 -14.64 13.63
N GLU A 344 -17.71 -15.74 14.37
CA GLU A 344 -18.82 -15.86 15.31
C GLU A 344 -18.54 -15.10 16.64
N MET A 345 -18.72 -13.79 16.62
CA MET A 345 -18.49 -12.93 17.79
C MET A 345 -19.74 -12.72 18.67
N LEU A 346 -20.93 -13.10 18.15
CA LEU A 346 -22.19 -13.06 18.89
C LEU A 346 -22.48 -14.41 19.60
N PRO A 347 -23.16 -14.40 20.74
CA PRO A 347 -23.72 -13.24 21.45
C PRO A 347 -22.64 -12.38 22.11
N ALA A 348 -22.85 -11.06 22.14
CA ALA A 348 -21.99 -10.11 22.84
C ALA A 348 -22.07 -10.30 24.37
N GLN A 349 -21.09 -9.75 25.09
CA GLN A 349 -21.17 -9.69 26.56
C GLN A 349 -22.42 -8.88 27.00
N ARG A 350 -22.91 -9.21 28.19
CA ARG A 350 -24.06 -8.50 28.78
C ARG A 350 -23.74 -6.99 28.91
N ASN A 351 -24.68 -6.14 28.52
CA ASN A 351 -24.58 -4.67 28.54
C ASN A 351 -23.66 -4.02 27.48
N VAL A 352 -23.15 -4.75 26.49
CA VAL A 352 -22.35 -4.18 25.39
C VAL A 352 -23.15 -3.09 24.66
N GLU A 353 -24.40 -3.37 24.28
CA GLU A 353 -25.31 -2.42 23.64
C GLU A 353 -25.41 -1.10 24.42
N LYS A 354 -25.72 -1.20 25.73
CA LYS A 354 -25.83 -0.01 26.60
C LYS A 354 -24.53 0.76 26.68
N THR A 355 -23.40 0.07 26.76
CA THR A 355 -22.08 0.68 26.85
C THR A 355 -21.72 1.42 25.54
N MET A 356 -21.98 0.83 24.38
CA MET A 356 -21.70 1.46 23.09
C MET A 356 -22.63 2.64 22.79
N ALA A 357 -23.94 2.49 23.08
CA ALA A 357 -24.91 3.57 22.96
C ALA A 357 -24.56 4.74 23.87
N TYR A 358 -24.19 4.48 25.13
CA TYR A 358 -23.70 5.51 26.06
C TYR A 358 -22.45 6.20 25.55
N ALA A 359 -21.44 5.48 25.12
CA ALA A 359 -20.19 6.02 24.59
C ALA A 359 -20.46 6.96 23.39
N THR A 360 -21.34 6.55 22.49
CA THR A 360 -21.78 7.37 21.36
C THR A 360 -22.53 8.64 21.82
N SER A 361 -23.37 8.52 22.83
CA SER A 361 -24.17 9.65 23.36
C SER A 361 -23.32 10.74 24.02
N ILE A 362 -22.15 10.39 24.56
CA ILE A 362 -21.18 11.33 25.15
C ILE A 362 -20.07 11.74 24.17
N ASP A 363 -20.22 11.40 22.88
CA ASP A 363 -19.28 11.78 21.81
C ASP A 363 -17.85 11.22 22.01
N VAL A 364 -17.77 9.96 22.48
CA VAL A 364 -16.55 9.13 22.54
C VAL A 364 -16.90 7.73 22.03
N PRO A 365 -17.15 7.57 20.72
CA PRO A 365 -17.65 6.32 20.17
C PRO A 365 -16.69 5.15 20.40
N LEU A 366 -17.25 3.99 20.71
CA LEU A 366 -16.54 2.72 20.78
C LEU A 366 -16.61 2.00 19.42
N MET A 367 -15.50 1.42 19.02
CA MET A 367 -15.29 0.67 17.80
C MET A 367 -14.99 -0.79 18.13
N PRO A 368 -15.97 -1.73 17.99
CA PRO A 368 -15.71 -3.13 18.25
C PRO A 368 -14.79 -3.73 17.17
N TYR A 369 -13.81 -4.49 17.62
CA TYR A 369 -12.95 -5.32 16.80
C TYR A 369 -13.70 -6.54 16.26
N MET A 370 -13.53 -6.84 14.96
CA MET A 370 -13.89 -8.13 14.40
C MET A 370 -12.98 -8.48 13.23
N ASN A 371 -12.69 -9.77 13.02
CA ASN A 371 -11.95 -10.21 11.85
C ASN A 371 -12.87 -10.28 10.62
N GLY A 372 -12.40 -9.71 9.50
CA GLY A 372 -13.19 -9.57 8.26
C GLY A 372 -12.89 -10.62 7.19
N ARG A 373 -12.06 -11.64 7.46
CA ARG A 373 -11.51 -12.51 6.41
C ARG A 373 -11.46 -14.00 6.77
N LEU A 374 -11.46 -14.33 8.06
CA LEU A 374 -11.10 -15.65 8.56
C LEU A 374 -12.31 -16.41 9.10
N TRP A 375 -12.28 -17.73 8.95
CA TRP A 375 -13.22 -18.66 9.61
C TRP A 375 -12.47 -19.70 10.42
N ASP A 376 -12.77 -19.79 11.73
CA ASP A 376 -12.15 -20.77 12.61
C ASP A 376 -12.59 -22.19 12.24
N THR A 377 -11.60 -23.05 11.91
CA THR A 377 -11.86 -24.40 11.43
C THR A 377 -12.35 -25.37 12.51
N GLU A 378 -12.30 -24.96 13.78
CA GLU A 378 -12.84 -25.75 14.92
C GLU A 378 -14.30 -25.48 15.20
N LEU A 379 -14.91 -24.47 14.59
CA LEU A 379 -16.35 -24.21 14.71
C LEU A 379 -17.19 -25.24 13.96
N CYS A 380 -18.31 -25.63 14.52
CA CYS A 380 -19.27 -26.50 13.82
C CYS A 380 -19.76 -25.89 12.50
N SER A 381 -19.90 -24.59 12.43
CA SER A 381 -20.28 -23.83 11.23
C SER A 381 -19.26 -23.92 10.09
N TRP A 382 -18.00 -24.21 10.38
CA TRP A 382 -16.98 -24.44 9.35
C TRP A 382 -17.37 -25.55 8.35
N TYR A 383 -18.08 -26.56 8.81
CA TYR A 383 -18.57 -27.62 7.93
C TYR A 383 -19.39 -27.08 6.75
N TYR A 384 -20.15 -26.04 6.96
CA TYR A 384 -20.97 -25.39 5.93
C TYR A 384 -20.19 -24.30 5.19
N ALA A 385 -19.31 -23.57 5.88
CA ALA A 385 -18.58 -22.43 5.34
C ALA A 385 -17.34 -22.80 4.51
N LYS A 386 -16.76 -24.00 4.72
CA LYS A 386 -15.51 -24.41 4.04
C LYS A 386 -15.59 -24.40 2.50
N GLY A 387 -16.80 -24.46 1.94
CA GLY A 387 -17.05 -24.37 0.51
C GLY A 387 -16.77 -22.99 -0.07
N ASP A 388 -16.76 -21.95 0.76
CA ASP A 388 -16.44 -20.56 0.39
C ASP A 388 -14.99 -20.16 0.72
N CYS A 389 -14.18 -21.10 1.20
CA CYS A 389 -12.75 -20.88 1.47
C CYS A 389 -11.94 -20.86 0.17
N THR A 390 -10.92 -20.02 0.10
CA THR A 390 -9.96 -20.06 -1.03
C THR A 390 -9.26 -21.41 -1.11
N LEU A 391 -9.08 -21.95 -2.32
CA LEU A 391 -8.33 -23.21 -2.54
C LEU A 391 -6.97 -22.96 -3.18
N GLY A 392 -5.96 -23.68 -2.73
CA GLY A 392 -4.68 -23.80 -3.40
C GLY A 392 -4.77 -24.62 -4.71
N GLU A 393 -3.70 -24.64 -5.51
CA GLU A 393 -3.60 -25.48 -6.72
C GLU A 393 -3.68 -26.99 -6.42
N ASP A 394 -3.40 -27.39 -5.17
CA ASP A 394 -3.52 -28.76 -4.66
C ASP A 394 -4.97 -29.13 -4.26
N GLY A 395 -5.92 -28.20 -4.44
CA GLY A 395 -7.33 -28.38 -4.11
C GLY A 395 -7.64 -28.31 -2.61
N LYS A 396 -6.67 -27.93 -1.75
CA LYS A 396 -6.86 -27.79 -0.32
C LYS A 396 -7.21 -26.36 0.06
N PRO A 397 -8.01 -26.15 1.13
CA PRO A 397 -8.26 -24.84 1.68
C PRO A 397 -6.97 -24.11 2.08
N ASN A 398 -6.85 -22.84 1.69
CA ASN A 398 -5.81 -21.98 2.23
C ASN A 398 -6.13 -21.67 3.70
N THR A 399 -5.17 -21.93 4.58
CA THR A 399 -5.33 -21.71 6.03
C THR A 399 -4.20 -20.87 6.59
N GLU A 400 -4.48 -20.19 7.69
CA GLU A 400 -3.53 -19.43 8.48
C GLU A 400 -3.68 -19.75 9.97
N LYS A 401 -2.63 -19.55 10.76
CA LYS A 401 -2.65 -19.81 12.20
C LYS A 401 -2.40 -18.52 12.96
N TYR A 402 -3.24 -18.26 13.94
CA TYR A 402 -3.12 -17.12 14.85
C TYR A 402 -3.29 -17.54 16.31
N GLY A 403 -2.95 -16.64 17.21
CA GLY A 403 -3.00 -16.83 18.64
C GLY A 403 -1.67 -17.31 19.26
N PRO A 404 -1.54 -17.25 20.59
CA PRO A 404 -0.34 -17.68 21.29
C PRO A 404 -0.15 -19.19 21.14
N PRO A 405 1.09 -19.73 21.27
CA PRO A 405 1.40 -21.14 21.02
C PRO A 405 0.49 -22.14 21.75
N HIS A 406 0.12 -21.83 23.00
CA HIS A 406 -0.74 -22.68 23.83
C HIS A 406 -2.25 -22.62 23.48
N ARG A 407 -2.65 -21.69 22.58
CA ARG A 407 -4.03 -21.46 22.15
C ARG A 407 -4.12 -21.09 20.67
N SER A 408 -3.15 -21.50 19.88
CA SER A 408 -3.17 -21.25 18.45
C SER A 408 -4.36 -21.93 17.77
N ARG A 409 -5.04 -21.19 16.88
CA ARG A 409 -6.17 -21.66 16.07
C ARG A 409 -5.79 -21.68 14.60
N THR A 410 -6.40 -22.60 13.87
CA THR A 410 -6.30 -22.65 12.40
C THR A 410 -7.56 -22.03 11.79
N PHE A 411 -7.36 -21.11 10.87
CA PHE A 411 -8.44 -20.39 10.20
C PHE A 411 -8.40 -20.64 8.70
N GLY A 412 -9.56 -20.91 8.09
CA GLY A 412 -9.74 -20.87 6.64
C GLY A 412 -9.76 -19.43 6.15
N VAL A 413 -9.05 -19.15 5.05
CA VAL A 413 -9.06 -17.85 4.39
C VAL A 413 -10.25 -17.80 3.44
N MET A 414 -11.27 -17.03 3.78
CA MET A 414 -12.50 -16.96 2.99
C MET A 414 -12.26 -16.24 1.65
N CYS A 415 -12.90 -16.75 0.61
CA CYS A 415 -12.86 -16.13 -0.71
C CYS A 415 -13.85 -14.96 -0.75
N PRO A 416 -13.39 -13.71 -0.91
CA PRO A 416 -14.29 -12.56 -0.92
C PRO A 416 -15.24 -12.56 -2.14
N TYR A 417 -14.97 -13.38 -3.15
CA TYR A 417 -15.81 -13.53 -4.35
C TYR A 417 -16.85 -14.64 -4.20
N ALA A 418 -16.70 -15.54 -3.23
CA ALA A 418 -17.67 -16.60 -2.96
C ALA A 418 -18.98 -16.01 -2.45
N ARG A 419 -20.10 -16.38 -3.10
CA ARG A 419 -21.41 -15.80 -2.84
C ARG A 419 -21.91 -16.07 -1.42
N GLY A 420 -21.71 -17.29 -0.92
CA GLY A 420 -22.11 -17.66 0.44
C GLY A 420 -21.42 -16.80 1.50
N TRP A 421 -20.11 -16.55 1.33
CA TRP A 421 -19.37 -15.64 2.21
C TRP A 421 -19.91 -14.20 2.13
N GLN A 422 -20.12 -13.66 0.91
CA GLN A 422 -20.63 -12.30 0.74
C GLN A 422 -21.98 -12.09 1.43
N GLU A 423 -22.93 -13.01 1.25
CA GLU A 423 -24.27 -12.94 1.82
C GLU A 423 -24.22 -13.11 3.35
N SER A 424 -23.66 -14.23 3.83
CA SER A 424 -23.67 -14.56 5.26
C SER A 424 -22.87 -13.59 6.11
N PHE A 425 -21.68 -13.19 5.65
CA PHE A 425 -20.83 -12.28 6.41
C PHE A 425 -21.30 -10.83 6.31
N GLY A 426 -21.82 -10.40 5.15
CA GLY A 426 -22.42 -9.08 5.00
C GLY A 426 -23.62 -8.87 5.92
N GLU A 427 -24.55 -9.84 5.99
CA GLU A 427 -25.66 -9.83 6.94
C GLU A 427 -25.17 -9.85 8.39
N TYR A 428 -24.11 -10.62 8.67
CA TYR A 428 -23.55 -10.71 10.01
C TYR A 428 -22.97 -9.37 10.50
N ILE A 429 -22.27 -8.61 9.65
CA ILE A 429 -21.76 -7.28 10.00
C ILE A 429 -22.90 -6.33 10.37
N VAL A 430 -23.96 -6.28 9.55
CA VAL A 430 -25.13 -5.42 9.82
C VAL A 430 -25.81 -5.82 11.13
N ARG A 431 -26.04 -7.12 11.34
CA ARG A 431 -26.62 -7.66 12.56
C ARG A 431 -25.77 -7.35 13.80
N LEU A 432 -24.43 -7.44 13.67
CA LEU A 432 -23.53 -7.09 14.77
C LEU A 432 -23.70 -5.62 15.15
N CYS A 433 -23.73 -4.71 14.18
CA CYS A 433 -23.97 -3.29 14.45
C CYS A 433 -25.35 -3.05 15.09
N ASP A 434 -26.39 -3.78 14.67
CA ASP A 434 -27.73 -3.69 15.26
C ASP A 434 -27.75 -4.17 16.71
N VAL A 435 -27.09 -5.29 17.01
CA VAL A 435 -27.06 -5.87 18.37
C VAL A 435 -26.19 -5.05 19.31
N THR A 436 -25.08 -4.52 18.84
CA THR A 436 -24.13 -3.80 19.69
C THR A 436 -24.38 -2.31 19.78
N GLN A 437 -25.11 -1.71 18.83
CA GLN A 437 -25.32 -0.26 18.69
C GLN A 437 -24.00 0.51 18.60
N CYS A 438 -22.99 -0.07 17.91
CA CYS A 438 -21.67 0.53 17.78
C CYS A 438 -21.70 1.83 16.96
N GLY A 439 -20.82 2.75 17.33
CA GLY A 439 -20.67 4.01 16.62
C GLY A 439 -19.76 3.95 15.40
N ILE A 440 -18.80 3.02 15.39
CA ILE A 440 -17.82 2.73 14.33
C ILE A 440 -17.66 1.22 14.31
N ILE A 441 -17.36 0.60 13.16
CA ILE A 441 -16.98 -0.81 13.12
C ILE A 441 -15.59 -1.00 12.53
N TYR A 442 -14.83 -1.93 13.11
CA TYR A 442 -13.51 -2.33 12.64
C TYR A 442 -13.53 -3.75 12.09
N LEU A 443 -13.18 -3.87 10.82
CA LEU A 443 -13.07 -5.14 10.09
C LEU A 443 -11.60 -5.43 9.80
N ASP A 444 -10.99 -6.20 10.69
CA ASP A 444 -9.57 -6.56 10.61
C ASP A 444 -9.26 -7.39 9.36
N GLN A 445 -8.04 -7.27 8.85
CA GLN A 445 -7.45 -8.04 7.77
C GLN A 445 -8.06 -7.86 6.36
N ILE A 446 -9.12 -7.11 6.15
CA ILE A 446 -9.63 -6.87 4.79
C ILE A 446 -8.62 -6.07 3.97
N ALA A 447 -8.14 -4.95 4.52
CA ALA A 447 -7.27 -4.02 3.80
C ALA A 447 -5.77 -4.33 3.93
N CYS A 448 -5.33 -5.00 5.00
CA CYS A 448 -3.91 -5.27 5.23
C CYS A 448 -3.44 -6.64 4.73
N SER A 449 -4.35 -7.62 4.63
CA SER A 449 -3.93 -8.98 4.35
C SER A 449 -3.57 -9.22 2.89
N ARG A 450 -2.60 -10.10 2.71
CA ARG A 450 -2.19 -10.59 1.40
C ARG A 450 -3.33 -11.38 0.75
N ALA A 451 -3.67 -11.03 -0.49
CA ALA A 451 -4.59 -11.84 -1.30
C ALA A 451 -4.03 -13.26 -1.49
N LYS A 452 -4.86 -14.27 -1.28
CA LYS A 452 -4.52 -15.67 -1.53
C LYS A 452 -5.06 -16.06 -2.90
N PRO A 453 -4.22 -16.44 -3.88
CA PRO A 453 -4.71 -17.00 -5.12
C PRO A 453 -5.68 -18.15 -4.84
N CYS A 454 -6.81 -18.16 -5.55
CA CYS A 454 -7.85 -19.17 -5.38
C CYS A 454 -8.06 -19.95 -6.68
N PHE A 455 -8.06 -21.28 -6.57
CA PHE A 455 -8.22 -22.21 -7.69
C PHE A 455 -9.54 -22.98 -7.63
N ASP A 456 -10.55 -22.48 -6.89
CA ASP A 456 -11.88 -23.07 -6.88
C ASP A 456 -12.74 -22.53 -8.03
N PRO A 457 -13.09 -23.37 -9.03
CA PRO A 457 -13.90 -22.91 -10.17
C PRO A 457 -15.34 -22.59 -9.78
N ARG A 458 -15.82 -23.06 -8.62
CA ARG A 458 -17.19 -22.83 -8.14
C ARG A 458 -17.44 -21.40 -7.69
N HIS A 459 -16.39 -20.66 -7.36
CA HIS A 459 -16.51 -19.27 -6.89
C HIS A 459 -16.82 -18.28 -8.02
N GLY A 460 -16.70 -18.69 -9.31
CA GLY A 460 -17.12 -17.89 -10.46
C GLY A 460 -16.16 -16.74 -10.82
N HIS A 461 -14.93 -16.77 -10.34
CA HIS A 461 -13.86 -15.86 -10.75
C HIS A 461 -12.77 -16.61 -11.56
N PRO A 462 -11.89 -15.91 -12.31
CA PRO A 462 -10.71 -16.51 -12.93
C PRO A 462 -9.81 -17.19 -11.88
N LEU A 463 -9.24 -18.34 -12.21
CA LEU A 463 -8.37 -19.09 -11.30
C LEU A 463 -7.06 -18.33 -11.04
N GLY A 464 -6.59 -18.33 -9.81
CA GLY A 464 -5.31 -17.76 -9.40
C GLY A 464 -5.33 -16.23 -9.36
N GLY A 465 -4.83 -15.56 -10.40
CA GLY A 465 -4.69 -14.10 -10.47
C GLY A 465 -5.95 -13.36 -10.90
N GLY A 466 -5.81 -12.06 -11.17
CA GLY A 466 -6.90 -11.19 -11.59
C GLY A 466 -7.37 -10.20 -10.50
N SER A 467 -8.48 -9.51 -10.77
CA SER A 467 -9.04 -8.46 -9.90
C SER A 467 -10.07 -8.97 -8.89
N TRP A 468 -10.37 -10.24 -8.92
CA TRP A 468 -11.48 -10.86 -8.18
C TRP A 468 -11.41 -10.64 -6.66
N TRP A 469 -10.20 -10.53 -6.07
CA TRP A 469 -10.05 -10.26 -4.64
C TRP A 469 -10.57 -8.86 -4.27
N ALA A 470 -10.16 -7.85 -5.00
CA ALA A 470 -10.64 -6.48 -4.79
C ALA A 470 -12.13 -6.35 -5.11
N GLU A 471 -12.57 -6.91 -6.24
CA GLU A 471 -13.98 -6.90 -6.66
C GLU A 471 -14.88 -7.66 -5.70
N GLY A 472 -14.42 -8.79 -5.14
CA GLY A 472 -15.16 -9.58 -4.16
C GLY A 472 -15.39 -8.80 -2.87
N ASN A 473 -14.38 -8.14 -2.34
CA ASN A 473 -14.54 -7.28 -1.16
C ASN A 473 -15.47 -6.08 -1.43
N HIS A 474 -15.47 -5.52 -2.65
CA HIS A 474 -16.48 -4.50 -3.01
C HIS A 474 -17.92 -5.05 -3.02
N ARG A 475 -18.11 -6.27 -3.53
CA ARG A 475 -19.44 -6.92 -3.52
C ARG A 475 -19.91 -7.23 -2.10
N LEU A 476 -18.98 -7.58 -1.21
CA LEU A 476 -19.27 -7.79 0.21
C LEU A 476 -19.58 -6.47 0.92
N LEU A 477 -18.69 -5.49 0.82
CA LEU A 477 -18.74 -4.27 1.63
C LEU A 477 -19.67 -3.20 1.07
N GLY A 478 -19.90 -3.14 -0.24
CA GLY A 478 -20.77 -2.13 -0.85
C GLY A 478 -22.18 -2.08 -0.25
N PRO A 479 -22.94 -3.18 -0.25
CA PRO A 479 -24.26 -3.21 0.38
C PRO A 479 -24.23 -2.92 1.88
N VAL A 480 -23.20 -3.37 2.58
CA VAL A 480 -23.00 -3.10 4.02
C VAL A 480 -22.77 -1.62 4.26
N HIS A 481 -21.88 -0.99 3.48
CA HIS A 481 -21.59 0.43 3.55
C HIS A 481 -22.84 1.27 3.25
N ASP A 482 -23.64 0.91 2.25
CA ASP A 482 -24.89 1.60 1.91
C ASP A 482 -25.93 1.60 3.06
N ILE A 483 -25.91 0.57 3.91
CA ILE A 483 -26.76 0.47 5.09
C ILE A 483 -26.16 1.28 6.26
N LEU A 484 -24.87 1.06 6.56
CA LEU A 484 -24.22 1.60 7.74
C LEU A 484 -23.95 3.12 7.62
N SER A 485 -23.63 3.62 6.43
CA SER A 485 -23.44 5.05 6.18
C SER A 485 -24.69 5.89 6.49
N LYS A 486 -25.89 5.38 6.17
CA LYS A 486 -27.16 6.02 6.52
C LYS A 486 -27.40 6.11 8.04
N ARG A 487 -26.74 5.26 8.81
CA ARG A 487 -26.77 5.23 10.28
C ARG A 487 -25.60 6.03 10.89
N ASN A 488 -24.78 6.69 10.07
CA ASN A 488 -23.53 7.36 10.46
C ASN A 488 -22.56 6.41 11.19
N VAL A 489 -22.47 5.14 10.75
CA VAL A 489 -21.54 4.13 11.24
C VAL A 489 -20.48 3.89 10.17
N PRO A 490 -19.26 4.44 10.31
CA PRO A 490 -18.16 4.23 9.38
C PRO A 490 -17.61 2.80 9.51
N ILE A 491 -17.16 2.28 8.36
CA ILE A 491 -16.39 1.03 8.27
C ILE A 491 -14.90 1.37 8.28
N THR A 492 -14.15 0.70 9.14
CA THR A 492 -12.69 0.83 9.22
C THR A 492 -12.01 -0.53 9.07
N SER A 493 -10.72 -0.53 8.72
CA SER A 493 -9.92 -1.75 8.61
C SER A 493 -8.47 -1.47 8.98
N GLU A 494 -7.68 -2.51 9.21
CA GLU A 494 -6.24 -2.39 9.40
C GLU A 494 -5.53 -2.14 8.07
N GLY A 495 -4.55 -1.24 8.08
CA GLY A 495 -3.67 -0.96 6.95
C GLY A 495 -4.28 -0.04 5.90
N ALA A 496 -3.53 0.97 5.51
CA ALA A 496 -3.96 1.87 4.45
C ALA A 496 -3.95 1.16 3.09
N ALA A 497 -5.08 1.15 2.40
CA ALA A 497 -5.23 0.53 1.10
C ALA A 497 -6.07 1.40 0.16
N GLU A 498 -5.67 1.46 -1.10
CA GLU A 498 -6.35 2.30 -2.10
C GLU A 498 -7.62 1.65 -2.65
N SER A 499 -7.62 0.33 -2.78
CA SER A 499 -8.62 -0.43 -3.54
C SER A 499 -10.05 -0.27 -3.04
N TRP A 500 -10.27 0.19 -1.80
CA TRP A 500 -11.57 0.22 -1.12
C TRP A 500 -11.92 1.57 -0.48
N LEU A 501 -11.32 2.68 -0.95
CA LEU A 501 -11.60 4.04 -0.45
C LEU A 501 -13.06 4.48 -0.62
N ASP A 502 -13.82 3.82 -1.46
CA ASP A 502 -15.25 4.07 -1.68
C ASP A 502 -16.19 3.30 -0.74
N VAL A 503 -15.66 2.32 0.02
CA VAL A 503 -16.44 1.45 0.94
C VAL A 503 -15.80 1.25 2.32
N ILE A 504 -14.57 1.74 2.53
CA ILE A 504 -13.89 1.80 3.83
C ILE A 504 -13.58 3.27 4.11
N ASP A 505 -14.06 3.79 5.23
CA ASP A 505 -14.02 5.21 5.57
C ASP A 505 -12.75 5.60 6.36
N GLY A 506 -12.12 4.63 7.02
CA GLY A 506 -10.92 4.88 7.82
C GLY A 506 -9.99 3.68 7.92
N TYR A 507 -8.70 3.95 8.07
CA TYR A 507 -7.65 2.95 8.10
C TYR A 507 -6.78 3.09 9.34
N LEU A 508 -6.74 2.03 10.15
CA LEU A 508 -5.81 1.90 11.27
C LEU A 508 -4.42 1.55 10.75
N LEU A 509 -3.43 2.39 11.00
CA LEU A 509 -2.08 2.18 10.49
C LEU A 509 -1.32 1.06 11.22
N ALA A 510 -1.66 0.78 12.47
CA ALA A 510 -1.20 -0.36 13.29
C ALA A 510 0.32 -0.66 13.20
N CYS A 511 1.14 0.35 13.06
CA CYS A 511 2.60 0.19 12.89
C CYS A 511 3.38 0.88 14.01
N CYS A 512 4.58 0.36 14.28
CA CYS A 512 5.58 1.08 15.07
C CYS A 512 6.22 2.15 14.16
N PRO A 513 6.12 3.45 14.52
CA PRO A 513 6.69 4.52 13.71
C PRO A 513 8.20 4.36 13.52
N GLN A 514 8.68 4.66 12.31
CA GLN A 514 10.09 4.61 11.93
C GLN A 514 10.61 5.98 11.51
N GLU A 515 11.91 6.19 11.57
CA GLU A 515 12.57 7.39 11.08
C GLU A 515 12.33 7.60 9.57
N THR A 516 12.39 6.50 8.83
CA THR A 516 12.27 6.47 7.37
C THR A 516 10.85 6.61 6.84
N ASP A 517 9.81 6.58 7.69
CA ASP A 517 8.42 6.72 7.26
C ASP A 517 8.18 8.08 6.58
N ILE A 518 7.38 8.08 5.50
CA ILE A 518 6.90 9.28 4.82
C ILE A 518 5.39 9.19 4.59
N PRO A 519 4.67 10.33 4.56
CA PRO A 519 3.22 10.37 4.49
C PRO A 519 2.69 10.24 3.04
N PHE A 520 3.02 9.14 2.36
CA PHE A 520 2.66 8.92 0.96
C PHE A 520 1.15 8.90 0.75
N TYR A 521 0.40 8.16 1.58
CA TYR A 521 -1.06 8.06 1.42
C TYR A 521 -1.78 9.39 1.66
N THR A 522 -1.36 10.20 2.61
CA THR A 522 -1.97 11.52 2.83
C THR A 522 -1.61 12.51 1.72
N CYS A 523 -0.48 12.31 1.03
CA CYS A 523 -0.15 13.06 -0.17
C CYS A 523 -1.02 12.60 -1.37
N VAL A 524 -1.23 11.30 -1.55
CA VAL A 524 -2.01 10.75 -2.68
C VAL A 524 -3.52 10.84 -2.42
N TYR A 525 -3.99 10.42 -1.26
CA TYR A 525 -5.40 10.20 -0.93
C TYR A 525 -5.91 11.03 0.25
N GLY A 526 -5.17 12.06 0.69
CA GLY A 526 -5.67 12.99 1.69
C GLY A 526 -7.05 13.50 1.32
N GLY A 527 -7.97 13.54 2.30
CA GLY A 527 -9.37 13.90 2.13
C GLY A 527 -10.28 12.81 1.53
N TYR A 528 -9.78 11.60 1.20
CA TYR A 528 -10.61 10.49 0.70
C TYR A 528 -10.90 9.43 1.76
N ALA A 529 -10.05 9.28 2.76
CA ALA A 529 -10.27 8.45 3.94
C ALA A 529 -9.53 9.03 5.14
N SER A 530 -9.93 8.65 6.34
CA SER A 530 -9.17 8.93 7.56
C SER A 530 -8.06 7.89 7.75
N TYR A 531 -6.89 8.36 8.15
CA TYR A 531 -5.75 7.52 8.55
C TYR A 531 -5.50 7.75 10.03
N PHE A 532 -5.53 6.70 10.82
CA PHE A 532 -5.45 6.85 12.27
C PHE A 532 -4.56 5.79 12.93
N GLY A 533 -4.09 6.13 14.10
CA GLY A 533 -3.39 5.24 15.00
C GLY A 533 -1.96 4.90 14.59
N SER A 534 -1.13 4.82 15.58
CA SER A 534 0.20 4.20 15.53
C SER A 534 0.43 3.57 16.90
N TYR A 535 1.37 2.62 16.99
CA TYR A 535 1.52 1.87 18.23
C TYR A 535 2.73 2.35 19.02
N LEU A 536 2.51 2.83 20.27
CA LEU A 536 3.56 3.19 21.22
C LEU A 536 3.35 2.44 22.55
N ALA A 537 4.46 1.92 23.09
CA ALA A 537 4.44 1.21 24.34
C ALA A 537 4.33 2.17 25.54
N PRO A 538 3.74 1.73 26.69
CA PRO A 538 3.55 2.57 27.87
C PRO A 538 4.87 3.02 28.54
N GLN A 539 6.00 2.38 28.20
CA GLN A 539 7.35 2.74 28.66
C GLN A 539 8.00 3.86 27.82
N THR A 540 7.32 4.32 26.77
CA THR A 540 7.83 5.40 25.92
C THR A 540 7.98 6.68 26.73
N GLU A 541 9.15 7.31 26.63
CA GLU A 541 9.43 8.61 27.26
C GLU A 541 8.69 9.75 26.52
N PHE A 542 8.53 10.91 27.19
CA PHE A 542 7.72 12.00 26.62
C PHE A 542 8.32 12.61 25.36
N VAL A 543 9.64 12.71 25.23
CA VAL A 543 10.30 13.32 24.07
C VAL A 543 9.97 12.54 22.79
N PRO A 544 10.24 11.23 22.69
CA PRO A 544 9.85 10.45 21.50
C PRO A 544 8.32 10.38 21.33
N TYR A 545 7.55 10.30 22.42
CA TYR A 545 6.09 10.33 22.33
C TYR A 545 5.58 11.60 21.64
N TRP A 546 6.06 12.78 22.10
CA TRP A 546 5.66 14.05 21.49
C TRP A 546 6.10 14.15 20.04
N ALA A 547 7.37 13.86 19.73
CA ALA A 547 7.89 13.93 18.38
C ALA A 547 7.09 13.06 17.38
N ILE A 548 6.75 11.84 17.78
CA ILE A 548 5.94 10.91 16.98
C ILE A 548 4.49 11.41 16.84
N THR A 549 3.86 11.83 17.94
CA THR A 549 2.46 12.29 17.95
C THR A 549 2.28 13.58 17.16
N ALA A 550 3.20 14.53 17.31
CA ALA A 550 3.21 15.79 16.56
C ALA A 550 3.48 15.58 15.06
N ARG A 551 4.45 14.71 14.72
CA ARG A 551 4.73 14.32 13.33
C ARG A 551 3.51 13.68 12.67
N ALA A 552 2.88 12.72 13.33
CA ALA A 552 1.67 12.08 12.85
C ALA A 552 0.56 13.11 12.57
N THR A 553 0.34 14.05 13.51
CA THR A 553 -0.64 15.13 13.37
C THR A 553 -0.33 16.04 12.17
N ALA A 554 0.93 16.47 12.03
CA ALA A 554 1.36 17.32 10.91
C ALA A 554 1.27 16.61 9.55
N TRP A 555 1.36 15.28 9.54
CA TRP A 555 1.18 14.43 8.36
C TRP A 555 -0.27 14.06 8.05
N GLY A 556 -1.26 14.59 8.82
CA GLY A 556 -2.67 14.34 8.62
C GLY A 556 -3.20 13.06 9.24
N VAL A 557 -2.39 12.33 9.99
CA VAL A 557 -2.81 11.15 10.75
C VAL A 557 -3.54 11.58 12.02
N GLU A 558 -4.64 10.93 12.35
CA GLU A 558 -5.28 11.02 13.65
C GLU A 558 -4.43 10.25 14.66
N PRO A 559 -3.73 10.95 15.58
CA PRO A 559 -2.74 10.31 16.45
C PRO A 559 -3.40 9.43 17.51
N GLY A 560 -2.63 8.55 18.11
CA GLY A 560 -3.09 7.70 19.19
C GLY A 560 -3.18 6.23 18.79
N TRP A 561 -4.23 5.56 19.22
CA TRP A 561 -4.37 4.11 19.30
C TRP A 561 -3.36 3.52 20.32
N TYR A 562 -2.93 4.37 21.21
CA TYR A 562 -2.18 3.93 22.39
C TYR A 562 -3.17 3.27 23.34
N HIS A 563 -2.82 2.15 23.95
CA HIS A 563 -3.64 1.56 25.00
C HIS A 563 -4.13 2.63 26.00
N SER A 564 -4.95 2.29 26.96
CA SER A 564 -5.51 3.23 27.94
C SER A 564 -4.47 4.03 28.76
N TRP A 565 -3.19 3.67 28.68
CA TRP A 565 -2.12 4.20 29.55
C TRP A 565 -1.90 5.74 29.51
N PRO A 566 -2.16 6.50 28.44
CA PRO A 566 -2.07 7.96 28.50
C PRO A 566 -3.11 8.58 29.44
N MET A 567 -4.13 7.81 29.79
CA MET A 567 -5.17 8.24 30.75
C MET A 567 -4.86 7.82 32.18
N ASP A 568 -3.77 7.11 32.46
CA ASP A 568 -3.41 6.63 33.78
C ASP A 568 -2.88 7.75 34.68
N LYS A 569 -2.97 7.54 36.00
CA LYS A 569 -2.39 8.44 37.01
C LYS A 569 -0.89 8.54 36.82
N GLY A 570 -0.33 9.73 36.80
CA GLY A 570 1.08 10.00 36.54
C GLY A 570 1.48 10.04 35.08
N LYS A 571 0.54 9.80 34.16
CA LYS A 571 0.73 9.94 32.71
C LYS A 571 -0.03 11.12 32.11
N GLU A 572 -0.40 12.09 32.95
CA GLU A 572 -1.23 13.25 32.57
C GLU A 572 -0.69 14.00 31.36
N ARG A 573 0.61 14.24 31.33
CA ARG A 573 1.29 14.96 30.25
C ARG A 573 1.10 14.31 28.87
N PHE A 574 1.00 12.98 28.80
CA PHE A 574 0.79 12.23 27.58
C PHE A 574 -0.65 12.37 27.08
N GLY A 575 -1.62 12.26 27.98
CA GLY A 575 -3.03 12.49 27.66
C GLY A 575 -3.31 13.94 27.23
N ASP A 576 -2.69 14.92 27.91
CA ASP A 576 -2.81 16.34 27.59
C ASP A 576 -2.24 16.66 26.19
N ALA A 577 -1.09 16.06 25.83
CA ALA A 577 -0.49 16.19 24.50
C ALA A 577 -1.38 15.58 23.42
N LEU A 578 -1.98 14.42 23.67
CA LEU A 578 -2.89 13.78 22.70
C LEU A 578 -4.16 14.61 22.51
N ALA A 579 -4.76 15.12 23.59
CA ALA A 579 -5.92 16.00 23.53
C ALA A 579 -5.60 17.33 22.85
N TYR A 580 -4.41 17.88 23.05
CA TYR A 580 -3.93 19.05 22.33
C TYR A 580 -3.90 18.81 20.81
N CYS A 581 -3.34 17.68 20.36
CA CYS A 581 -3.31 17.31 18.95
C CYS A 581 -4.73 17.11 18.38
N ALA A 582 -5.66 16.52 19.15
CA ALA A 582 -7.05 16.40 18.74
C ALA A 582 -7.74 17.76 18.52
N ARG A 583 -7.53 18.73 19.43
CA ARG A 583 -8.04 20.10 19.28
C ARG A 583 -7.42 20.81 18.10
N PHE A 584 -6.12 20.66 17.91
CA PHE A 584 -5.42 21.23 16.75
C PHE A 584 -5.98 20.70 15.42
N ARG A 585 -6.24 19.40 15.35
CA ARG A 585 -6.86 18.79 14.16
C ARG A 585 -8.25 19.34 13.87
N GLU A 586 -9.10 19.57 14.90
CA GLU A 586 -10.39 20.21 14.72
C GLU A 586 -10.25 21.64 14.16
N GLN A 587 -9.28 22.43 14.65
CA GLN A 587 -9.00 23.78 14.12
C GLN A 587 -8.48 23.77 12.69
N ALA A 588 -7.73 22.72 12.32
CA ALA A 588 -7.10 22.55 11.03
C ALA A 588 -7.85 21.59 10.10
N LYS A 589 -9.09 21.19 10.41
CA LYS A 589 -9.80 20.11 9.70
C LYS A 589 -10.04 20.37 8.22
N GLU A 590 -10.13 21.65 7.81
CA GLU A 590 -10.20 22.03 6.39
C GLU A 590 -9.05 21.43 5.58
N PHE A 591 -7.86 21.29 6.21
CA PHE A 591 -6.65 20.76 5.62
C PHE A 591 -6.39 19.31 6.04
N LEU A 592 -6.42 19.00 7.34
CA LEU A 592 -5.98 17.71 7.89
C LEU A 592 -7.01 16.58 7.77
N ALA A 593 -8.31 16.90 7.68
CA ALA A 593 -9.36 15.90 7.50
C ALA A 593 -9.90 15.89 6.06
N TYR A 594 -10.04 17.04 5.44
CA TYR A 594 -10.68 17.20 4.13
C TYR A 594 -9.71 17.57 3.00
N GLY A 595 -8.54 18.06 3.32
CA GLY A 595 -7.51 18.43 2.36
C GLY A 595 -6.50 17.32 2.11
N HIS A 596 -5.41 17.67 1.45
CA HIS A 596 -4.31 16.75 1.18
C HIS A 596 -2.95 17.40 1.41
N LEU A 597 -1.99 16.56 1.75
CA LEU A 597 -0.60 16.97 1.87
C LEU A 597 0.00 17.25 0.50
N VAL A 598 0.64 18.39 0.34
CA VAL A 598 1.32 18.79 -0.90
C VAL A 598 2.81 18.43 -0.86
N GLY A 599 3.42 18.45 0.32
CA GLY A 599 4.83 18.13 0.52
C GLY A 599 5.36 18.71 1.83
N GLU A 600 6.66 18.68 1.97
CA GLU A 600 7.35 19.30 3.12
C GLU A 600 7.67 20.77 2.86
N VAL A 601 7.65 21.60 3.89
CA VAL A 601 8.08 23.00 3.81
C VAL A 601 9.59 23.07 3.96
N ARG A 602 10.23 23.81 3.08
CA ARG A 602 11.64 24.15 3.23
C ARG A 602 11.76 25.39 4.12
N LEU A 603 12.32 25.20 5.33
CA LEU A 603 12.64 26.29 6.24
C LEU A 603 13.84 27.10 5.72
N ALA A 604 13.88 28.37 6.04
CA ALA A 604 14.98 29.27 5.62
C ALA A 604 16.33 28.86 6.22
N GLU A 605 16.30 28.35 7.46
CA GLU A 605 17.44 27.71 8.11
C GLU A 605 17.13 26.22 8.30
N GLU A 606 18.08 25.35 7.99
CA GLU A 606 17.93 23.92 8.21
C GLU A 606 17.84 23.63 9.71
N PRO A 607 16.76 22.96 10.18
CA PRO A 607 16.57 22.72 11.59
C PRO A 607 17.61 21.72 12.11
N LYS A 608 18.08 21.93 13.33
CA LYS A 608 18.91 20.93 14.03
C LYS A 608 18.14 19.62 14.17
N VAL A 609 18.87 18.53 14.16
CA VAL A 609 18.33 17.18 14.31
C VAL A 609 18.74 16.62 15.67
N PHE A 610 17.80 15.98 16.37
CA PHE A 610 18.07 15.25 17.59
C PHE A 610 17.73 13.77 17.44
N LYS A 611 18.43 12.90 18.14
CA LYS A 611 18.16 11.46 18.20
C LYS A 611 17.41 11.11 19.47
N THR A 612 16.44 10.20 19.35
CA THR A 612 15.70 9.66 20.49
C THR A 612 15.33 8.20 20.22
N SER A 613 14.98 7.47 21.27
CA SER A 613 14.65 6.06 21.18
C SER A 613 13.35 5.76 21.92
N TRP A 614 12.61 4.75 21.46
CA TRP A 614 11.39 4.26 22.08
C TRP A 614 11.28 2.74 21.97
N PRO A 615 10.60 2.07 22.94
CA PRO A 615 10.39 0.64 22.89
C PRO A 615 9.56 0.24 21.66
N ASN A 616 9.96 -0.84 20.98
CA ASN A 616 9.17 -1.42 19.89
C ASN A 616 7.99 -2.22 20.51
N PRO A 617 6.75 -1.77 20.35
CA PRO A 617 5.61 -2.43 20.96
C PRO A 617 5.29 -3.80 20.34
N MET A 618 5.67 -4.03 19.07
CA MET A 618 5.35 -5.26 18.34
C MET A 618 6.05 -6.51 18.91
N ASN A 619 7.09 -6.32 19.70
CA ASN A 619 7.79 -7.41 20.42
C ASN A 619 7.78 -7.21 21.94
N GLY A 620 6.70 -6.62 22.47
CA GLY A 620 6.52 -6.37 23.91
C GLY A 620 7.47 -5.33 24.49
N GLY A 621 8.11 -4.50 23.67
CA GLY A 621 9.07 -3.48 24.08
C GLY A 621 10.49 -4.02 24.35
N ALA A 622 10.77 -5.27 23.98
CA ALA A 622 12.08 -5.90 24.21
C ALA A 622 13.21 -5.22 23.41
N ASN A 623 12.91 -4.70 22.24
CA ASN A 623 13.85 -3.97 21.39
C ASN A 623 13.52 -2.49 21.35
N MET A 624 14.56 -1.65 21.26
CA MET A 624 14.39 -0.21 21.06
C MET A 624 14.45 0.15 19.57
N VAL A 625 13.56 1.04 19.18
CA VAL A 625 13.66 1.76 17.92
C VAL A 625 14.36 3.08 18.19
N THR A 626 15.32 3.45 17.35
CA THR A 626 15.98 4.76 17.41
C THR A 626 15.68 5.52 16.14
N GLY A 627 15.40 6.80 16.26
CA GLY A 627 15.14 7.67 15.12
C GLY A 627 15.64 9.09 15.37
N SER A 628 15.85 9.79 14.27
CA SER A 628 16.24 11.20 14.24
C SER A 628 15.03 12.05 13.86
N PHE A 629 14.85 13.16 14.55
CA PHE A 629 13.79 14.13 14.28
C PHE A 629 14.40 15.52 14.13
N PRO A 630 13.92 16.34 13.16
CA PRO A 630 14.26 17.76 13.15
C PRO A 630 13.62 18.44 14.36
N GLU A 631 14.29 19.46 14.92
CA GLU A 631 13.73 20.24 16.02
C GLU A 631 12.43 20.93 15.64
N VAL A 632 12.31 21.34 14.38
CA VAL A 632 11.08 21.83 13.77
C VAL A 632 10.87 21.17 12.42
N MET A 633 9.69 20.65 12.17
CA MET A 633 9.26 20.22 10.84
C MET A 633 8.11 21.08 10.33
N GLY A 634 7.97 21.16 9.01
CA GLY A 634 6.87 21.85 8.38
C GLY A 634 6.29 21.07 7.20
N THR A 635 4.98 21.12 7.05
CA THR A 635 4.23 20.49 5.98
C THR A 635 3.35 21.50 5.25
N VAL A 636 3.21 21.33 3.93
CA VAL A 636 2.35 22.13 3.07
C VAL A 636 1.07 21.38 2.80
N TRP A 637 -0.07 22.01 3.04
CA TRP A 637 -1.39 21.43 2.83
C TRP A 637 -2.21 22.25 1.84
N ALA A 638 -3.06 21.58 1.09
CA ALA A 638 -4.10 22.16 0.29
C ALA A 638 -5.48 21.73 0.82
N ASN A 639 -6.47 22.61 0.73
CA ASN A 639 -7.85 22.24 0.97
C ASN A 639 -8.42 21.36 -0.18
N VAL A 640 -9.67 20.92 -0.06
CA VAL A 640 -10.29 19.94 -0.95
C VAL A 640 -10.30 20.32 -2.44
N ASP A 641 -10.44 21.60 -2.75
CA ASP A 641 -10.55 22.15 -4.11
C ASP A 641 -9.27 22.85 -4.61
N ASP A 642 -8.16 22.71 -3.88
CA ASP A 642 -6.86 23.31 -4.19
C ASP A 642 -6.84 24.86 -4.23
N THR A 643 -7.86 25.52 -3.67
CA THR A 643 -7.97 26.99 -3.70
C THR A 643 -7.24 27.68 -2.56
N LYS A 644 -6.93 26.97 -1.48
CA LYS A 644 -6.23 27.48 -0.30
C LYS A 644 -5.04 26.63 0.08
N ARG A 645 -4.01 27.28 0.57
CA ARG A 645 -2.82 26.64 1.12
C ARG A 645 -2.66 26.96 2.61
N ALA A 646 -2.05 26.02 3.32
CA ALA A 646 -1.61 26.24 4.69
C ALA A 646 -0.26 25.55 4.92
N VAL A 647 0.51 26.11 5.83
CA VAL A 647 1.70 25.50 6.40
C VAL A 647 1.39 25.08 7.83
N ILE A 648 1.70 23.82 8.16
CA ILE A 648 1.64 23.33 9.53
C ILE A 648 3.08 23.13 10.00
N LEU A 649 3.45 23.82 11.06
CA LEU A 649 4.75 23.72 11.71
C LEU A 649 4.61 22.93 13.02
N ALA A 650 5.56 22.05 13.30
CA ALA A 650 5.62 21.28 14.54
C ALA A 650 6.94 21.52 15.24
N ASN A 651 6.90 22.09 16.44
CA ASN A 651 8.06 22.17 17.34
C ASN A 651 8.18 20.88 18.15
N MET A 652 9.19 20.09 17.84
CA MET A 652 9.45 18.79 18.47
C MET A 652 10.17 18.91 19.82
N THR A 653 10.52 20.13 20.24
CA THR A 653 11.39 20.39 21.40
C THR A 653 10.66 21.06 22.55
N GLY A 654 11.20 20.91 23.74
CA GLY A 654 10.70 21.59 24.97
C GLY A 654 11.15 23.05 25.10
N ARG A 655 11.56 23.74 24.01
CA ARG A 655 11.98 25.15 24.01
C ARG A 655 11.30 25.92 22.86
N GLU A 656 11.25 27.25 22.99
CA GLU A 656 10.78 28.11 21.93
C GLU A 656 11.67 27.97 20.68
N GLN A 657 11.04 28.02 19.49
CA GLN A 657 11.72 27.98 18.19
C GLN A 657 11.24 29.14 17.31
N LYS A 658 12.18 29.80 16.62
CA LYS A 658 11.85 30.83 15.63
C LYS A 658 12.17 30.29 14.26
N VAL A 659 11.21 30.32 13.36
CA VAL A 659 11.35 29.80 12.00
C VAL A 659 10.77 30.75 10.97
N SER A 660 11.33 30.69 9.75
CA SER A 660 10.79 31.36 8.57
C SER A 660 10.88 30.45 7.35
N PHE A 661 10.03 30.68 6.37
CA PHE A 661 9.97 29.93 5.12
C PHE A 661 9.52 30.82 3.98
N GLY A 662 9.91 30.51 2.73
CA GLY A 662 9.59 31.28 1.53
C GLY A 662 8.61 30.64 0.57
N GLN A 663 8.34 29.34 0.72
CA GLN A 663 7.45 28.56 -0.14
C GLN A 663 6.49 27.72 0.73
N PRO A 664 5.22 27.51 0.33
CA PRO A 664 4.55 27.98 -0.88
C PRO A 664 4.20 29.47 -0.88
N PHE A 665 4.28 30.12 0.26
CA PHE A 665 4.17 31.57 0.49
C PHE A 665 5.16 31.97 1.58
N ALA A 666 5.52 33.24 1.67
CA ALA A 666 6.43 33.73 2.71
C ALA A 666 5.74 33.74 4.08
N GLY A 667 6.41 33.22 5.09
CA GLY A 667 5.88 33.16 6.45
C GLY A 667 6.97 33.06 7.51
N SER A 668 6.61 33.39 8.75
CA SER A 668 7.45 33.20 9.92
C SER A 668 6.57 32.93 11.15
N ALA A 669 7.14 32.21 12.13
CA ALA A 669 6.47 31.92 13.39
C ALA A 669 7.45 31.85 14.56
N ILE A 670 6.94 32.14 15.76
CA ILE A 670 7.57 31.81 17.03
C ILE A 670 6.74 30.66 17.63
N LEU A 671 7.33 29.47 17.65
CA LEU A 671 6.67 28.26 18.10
C LEU A 671 6.93 28.03 19.60
N ALA A 672 5.88 27.92 20.38
CA ALA A 672 5.97 27.52 21.78
C ALA A 672 6.59 26.13 21.95
N PRO A 673 7.12 25.76 23.12
CA PRO A 673 7.59 24.43 23.41
C PRO A 673 6.53 23.34 23.15
N ASN A 674 6.88 22.26 22.47
CA ASN A 674 5.98 21.12 22.19
C ASN A 674 4.63 21.60 21.59
N SER A 675 4.67 22.32 20.47
CA SER A 675 3.48 22.91 19.85
C SER A 675 3.37 22.65 18.37
N LEU A 676 2.16 22.82 17.87
CA LEU A 676 1.79 22.85 16.45
C LEU A 676 1.25 24.23 16.10
N GLU A 677 1.58 24.74 14.94
CA GLU A 677 1.11 26.04 14.46
C GLU A 677 0.54 25.89 13.05
N LEU A 678 -0.62 26.50 12.79
CA LEU A 678 -1.29 26.55 11.51
C LEU A 678 -1.18 27.95 10.91
N ILE A 679 -0.46 28.09 9.83
CA ILE A 679 -0.31 29.34 9.08
C ILE A 679 -1.05 29.21 7.76
N ARG A 680 -2.09 30.03 7.57
CA ARG A 680 -2.88 30.06 6.33
C ARG A 680 -2.30 31.08 5.35
N GLU A 681 -2.34 30.75 4.08
CA GLU A 681 -2.10 31.69 3.00
C GLU A 681 -3.14 32.82 3.11
N LYS A 682 -2.68 34.09 2.99
CA LYS A 682 -3.53 35.27 3.12
C LYS A 682 -4.36 35.54 1.88
#